data_e939a00e3a14b62cfb5313b718c05572
#
_entry.id   e939a00e3a14b62cfb5313b718c05572
#
_cell.length_a   1.000
_cell.length_b   1.000
_cell.length_c   1.000
_cell.angle_alpha   90.00
_cell.angle_beta   90.00
_cell.angle_gamma   90.00
#
_symmetry.space_group_name_H-M   'P 1'
#
loop_
_entity.id
_entity.type
_entity.pdbx_description
1 polymer ?
#
loop_
_entity_poly.entity_id
_entity_poly.type
_entity_poly.pdbx_seq_one_letter_code
_entity_poly.pdbx_strand_id
1 'polypeptide(L)'
;MLAAALAALPAAAEEIALVPYPVDHEARVDSPADARFLLDGPAGKHGFVTARDGKLWRGDGKRFRCWGVNMTGWAVGSDEIPAHGAATAYAKALARLGVNCVRLHFLDMPDSIAPIRNEGEARGPAAGPFTHRPRGLIRDDLPDSQSFNAERLDRLDFWIAELKKNGIYVNFNLNVGRRFKAGDGVPDVELLGPAKAFTYFGPELIALQKDYARKLLSHRNPYTGLRYADDPAVMTVEVVNENSLLEFWMRNWLRGERVPGGENAQLDMTPHYQKLLTGMYNDWLGKHRSAAQIASIRSMAGVAAGQPVPLMRRGDHPSAPRLRFDAELEFITQVELDFHADMRNFLRGELGVKVPIVPTADHTYFMANQPLMRTALAGDLLDAHVYWQHPAIYGRRNEPMVNAPQFSIIQKLARSTAAGKPFTVSEVNHPFPSDYGAEMIPILAAYAALQDWDGIFFYTFEAKIAGAWKPMIGDHFDITLDPVKMAQMPAGAMIFLRGDVSAAKQMLTRSYSAEQISDAARMPRAAMPYYSPGFDMTIPLRHGSRIGCIDCRPSLPAPLPAADPIVSDTGELSWQTHGGKDGLVRIDSPLSQGLVGFIAANRDVQTRHLGAEIRNRFAAITLSSLDGKPVNTSNRMLLTTTGRVENTGAKWDERRAMLTDWGRAPTLIEPITGWIQLKDLEGAVGVFAQPLDGSARPVGPEIKGKMIEPGWEIEVGTPAAASYLIRVIR
;
A
#
# COMPACT_ATOMS: atom_id res chain seq x y z
N MET A 1 -18.17 29.75 -51.06
CA MET A 1 -18.47 30.10 -49.68
C MET A 1 -17.79 29.06 -48.77
N LEU A 2 -16.61 29.40 -48.22
CA LEU A 2 -15.97 28.56 -47.24
C LEU A 2 -16.55 28.96 -45.88
N ALA A 3 -17.26 28.03 -45.23
CA ALA A 3 -17.62 28.14 -43.83
C ALA A 3 -16.42 27.73 -42.99
N ALA A 4 -15.78 28.69 -42.35
CA ALA A 4 -14.75 28.48 -41.37
C ALA A 4 -15.44 27.94 -40.08
N ALA A 5 -15.22 26.68 -39.76
CA ALA A 5 -15.55 26.16 -38.46
C ALA A 5 -14.61 26.79 -37.40
N LEU A 6 -15.10 27.73 -36.63
CA LEU A 6 -14.41 28.17 -35.42
C LEU A 6 -14.36 26.96 -34.45
N ALA A 7 -13.16 26.41 -34.33
CA ALA A 7 -12.88 25.48 -33.25
C ALA A 7 -12.91 26.29 -31.93
N ALA A 8 -13.91 26.04 -31.10
CA ALA A 8 -13.95 26.60 -29.75
C ALA A 8 -12.68 26.14 -29.00
N LEU A 9 -11.90 27.08 -28.51
CA LEU A 9 -10.81 26.82 -27.57
C LEU A 9 -11.42 26.16 -26.33
N PRO A 10 -10.75 25.15 -25.72
CA PRO A 10 -11.22 24.61 -24.46
C PRO A 10 -11.33 25.76 -23.43
N ALA A 11 -12.45 25.81 -22.73
CA ALA A 11 -12.67 26.78 -21.66
C ALA A 11 -11.54 26.61 -20.62
N ALA A 12 -10.93 27.73 -20.21
CA ALA A 12 -9.98 27.70 -19.11
C ALA A 12 -10.69 27.12 -17.88
N ALA A 13 -10.07 26.12 -17.21
CA ALA A 13 -10.63 25.53 -16.00
C ALA A 13 -10.83 26.64 -14.95
N GLU A 14 -12.03 26.70 -14.38
CA GLU A 14 -12.38 27.67 -13.33
C GLU A 14 -11.76 27.22 -12.00
N GLU A 15 -11.30 28.20 -11.18
CA GLU A 15 -10.92 27.92 -9.81
C GLU A 15 -12.19 27.77 -8.95
N ILE A 16 -12.53 26.52 -8.64
CA ILE A 16 -13.73 26.20 -7.88
C ILE A 16 -13.43 26.27 -6.39
N ALA A 17 -14.26 27.00 -5.66
CA ALA A 17 -14.08 27.19 -4.23
C ALA A 17 -14.23 25.87 -3.44
N LEU A 18 -13.32 25.65 -2.51
CA LEU A 18 -13.39 24.54 -1.57
C LEU A 18 -14.53 24.74 -0.56
N VAL A 19 -15.27 23.68 -0.27
CA VAL A 19 -16.39 23.70 0.67
C VAL A 19 -16.23 22.68 1.79
N PRO A 20 -16.75 22.95 3.03
CA PRO A 20 -16.70 22.01 4.13
C PRO A 20 -17.39 20.69 3.79
N TYR A 21 -16.68 19.57 4.05
CA TYR A 21 -17.21 18.24 3.79
C TYR A 21 -16.66 17.22 4.78
N PRO A 22 -17.05 17.31 6.07
CA PRO A 22 -16.51 16.44 7.12
C PRO A 22 -17.02 15.01 6.98
N VAL A 23 -16.17 14.05 7.37
CA VAL A 23 -16.50 12.62 7.47
C VAL A 23 -16.82 12.27 8.93
N ASP A 24 -17.91 11.54 9.15
CA ASP A 24 -18.28 10.94 10.42
C ASP A 24 -18.54 9.44 10.23
N HIS A 25 -17.66 8.60 10.79
CA HIS A 25 -17.76 7.15 10.65
C HIS A 25 -18.87 6.52 11.45
N GLU A 26 -19.27 7.13 12.58
CA GLU A 26 -20.41 6.64 13.37
C GLU A 26 -21.72 6.83 12.57
N ALA A 27 -21.88 7.97 11.93
CA ALA A 27 -23.02 8.25 11.06
C ALA A 27 -23.02 7.39 9.78
N ARG A 28 -21.86 6.93 9.31
CA ARG A 28 -21.73 6.11 8.11
C ARG A 28 -22.34 4.70 8.24
N VAL A 29 -22.68 4.28 9.43
CA VAL A 29 -23.27 2.95 9.69
C VAL A 29 -24.58 2.69 8.91
N ASP A 30 -25.34 3.74 8.59
CA ASP A 30 -26.62 3.64 7.85
C ASP A 30 -26.57 4.26 6.44
N SER A 31 -25.40 4.34 5.84
CA SER A 31 -25.19 4.90 4.51
C SER A 31 -25.84 4.06 3.39
N PRO A 32 -26.48 4.68 2.37
CA PRO A 32 -26.96 3.99 1.20
C PRO A 32 -25.83 3.53 0.24
N ALA A 33 -24.62 4.09 0.36
CA ALA A 33 -23.40 3.63 -0.36
C ALA A 33 -22.78 2.46 0.39
N ASP A 34 -23.48 1.33 0.45
CA ASP A 34 -23.14 0.15 1.24
C ASP A 34 -22.55 -0.95 0.36
N ALA A 35 -21.28 -1.26 0.58
CA ALA A 35 -20.56 -2.33 -0.12
C ALA A 35 -20.44 -3.63 0.70
N ARG A 36 -21.16 -3.77 1.84
CA ARG A 36 -21.12 -5.01 2.67
C ARG A 36 -21.57 -6.26 1.93
N PHE A 37 -22.35 -6.12 0.86
CA PHE A 37 -22.75 -7.26 0.03
C PHE A 37 -21.56 -7.97 -0.63
N LEU A 38 -20.38 -7.35 -0.65
CA LEU A 38 -19.13 -7.96 -1.11
C LEU A 38 -18.48 -8.87 -0.06
N LEU A 39 -18.87 -8.72 1.22
CA LEU A 39 -18.27 -9.42 2.34
C LEU A 39 -19.08 -10.66 2.69
N ASP A 40 -18.39 -11.69 3.15
CA ASP A 40 -18.98 -12.97 3.50
C ASP A 40 -18.71 -13.30 4.98
N GLY A 41 -19.45 -12.62 5.86
CA GLY A 41 -19.33 -12.77 7.32
C GLY A 41 -19.92 -14.08 7.89
N PRO A 42 -19.41 -14.60 9.03
CA PRO A 42 -18.20 -14.14 9.70
C PRO A 42 -16.92 -14.54 8.93
N ALA A 43 -15.84 -13.74 9.08
CA ALA A 43 -14.56 -14.07 8.49
C ALA A 43 -14.07 -15.43 8.98
N GLY A 44 -13.49 -16.22 8.08
CA GLY A 44 -13.01 -17.56 8.40
C GLY A 44 -14.07 -18.66 8.45
N LYS A 45 -15.36 -18.39 8.21
CA LYS A 45 -16.42 -19.42 8.22
C LYS A 45 -16.22 -20.54 7.19
N HIS A 46 -15.43 -20.29 6.17
CA HIS A 46 -15.07 -21.27 5.14
C HIS A 46 -13.70 -21.93 5.38
N GLY A 47 -13.12 -21.76 6.57
CA GLY A 47 -11.76 -22.24 6.87
C GLY A 47 -10.67 -21.23 6.52
N PHE A 48 -9.42 -21.71 6.56
CA PHE A 48 -8.25 -20.87 6.39
C PHE A 48 -8.07 -20.39 4.94
N VAL A 49 -7.56 -19.17 4.79
CA VAL A 49 -7.03 -18.71 3.52
C VAL A 49 -5.71 -19.43 3.22
N THR A 50 -5.55 -19.88 1.99
CA THR A 50 -4.36 -20.63 1.53
C THR A 50 -3.75 -19.98 0.27
N ALA A 51 -2.44 -20.11 0.12
CA ALA A 51 -1.71 -19.73 -1.10
C ALA A 51 -1.53 -20.97 -1.98
N ARG A 52 -2.07 -20.95 -3.20
CA ARG A 52 -1.98 -22.05 -4.17
C ARG A 52 -2.09 -21.51 -5.59
N ASP A 53 -1.31 -22.07 -6.50
CA ASP A 53 -1.35 -21.73 -7.94
C ASP A 53 -1.21 -20.23 -8.24
N GLY A 54 -0.34 -19.56 -7.48
CA GLY A 54 -0.11 -18.12 -7.60
C GLY A 54 -1.25 -17.21 -7.12
N LYS A 55 -2.16 -17.71 -6.31
CA LYS A 55 -3.39 -17.05 -5.87
C LYS A 55 -3.70 -17.34 -4.41
N LEU A 56 -4.52 -16.47 -3.80
CA LEU A 56 -5.13 -16.74 -2.51
C LEU A 56 -6.52 -17.39 -2.70
N TRP A 57 -6.80 -18.41 -1.89
CA TRP A 57 -8.04 -19.18 -1.92
C TRP A 57 -8.64 -19.30 -0.53
N ARG A 58 -9.96 -19.23 -0.44
CA ARG A 58 -10.71 -19.58 0.75
C ARG A 58 -10.83 -21.11 0.89
N GLY A 59 -11.16 -21.59 2.08
CA GLY A 59 -11.35 -23.01 2.33
C GLY A 59 -12.48 -23.66 1.53
N ASP A 60 -13.46 -22.88 1.01
CA ASP A 60 -14.51 -23.34 0.08
C ASP A 60 -14.05 -23.42 -1.39
N GLY A 61 -12.79 -23.18 -1.67
CA GLY A 61 -12.22 -23.22 -3.01
C GLY A 61 -12.50 -21.99 -3.87
N LYS A 62 -13.11 -20.95 -3.32
CA LYS A 62 -13.30 -19.69 -4.05
C LYS A 62 -12.07 -18.80 -3.95
N ARG A 63 -11.86 -18.01 -5.01
CA ARG A 63 -10.83 -16.99 -5.05
C ARG A 63 -10.97 -16.02 -3.87
N PHE A 64 -9.87 -15.72 -3.18
CA PHE A 64 -9.84 -14.70 -2.15
C PHE A 64 -9.08 -13.48 -2.63
N ARG A 65 -9.65 -12.31 -2.45
CA ARG A 65 -8.99 -11.01 -2.62
C ARG A 65 -9.21 -10.16 -1.40
N CYS A 66 -8.24 -9.29 -1.11
CA CYS A 66 -8.25 -8.38 0.03
C CYS A 66 -8.38 -6.93 -0.43
N TRP A 67 -9.38 -6.24 0.10
CA TRP A 67 -9.52 -4.78 0.06
C TRP A 67 -9.40 -4.29 1.48
N GLY A 68 -8.21 -3.86 1.86
CA GLY A 68 -7.84 -3.69 3.24
C GLY A 68 -7.39 -2.29 3.61
N VAL A 69 -7.18 -2.11 4.90
CA VAL A 69 -6.57 -0.91 5.49
C VAL A 69 -5.54 -1.32 6.54
N ASN A 70 -4.55 -0.45 6.75
CA ASN A 70 -3.66 -0.52 7.91
C ASN A 70 -4.26 0.29 9.05
N MET A 71 -4.11 -0.20 10.28
CA MET A 71 -4.37 0.58 11.49
C MET A 71 -3.07 0.76 12.25
N THR A 72 -2.70 2.00 12.55
CA THR A 72 -1.36 2.33 13.01
C THR A 72 -1.30 3.25 14.22
N GLY A 73 -2.30 4.11 14.46
CA GLY A 73 -2.27 5.08 15.56
C GLY A 73 -1.31 6.25 15.37
N TRP A 74 -0.85 6.55 14.14
CA TRP A 74 0.05 7.68 13.88
C TRP A 74 -0.64 9.04 13.92
N ALA A 75 -1.89 9.12 13.44
CA ALA A 75 -2.57 10.39 13.37
C ALA A 75 -2.93 10.92 14.75
N VAL A 76 -2.91 12.24 14.92
CA VAL A 76 -3.24 12.90 16.19
C VAL A 76 -4.60 12.47 16.70
N GLY A 77 -4.67 12.05 17.96
CA GLY A 77 -5.89 11.60 18.61
C GLY A 77 -6.40 10.23 18.13
N SER A 78 -5.52 9.41 17.56
CA SER A 78 -5.82 8.03 17.14
C SER A 78 -5.14 6.98 17.99
N ASP A 79 -5.62 5.73 17.85
CA ASP A 79 -5.04 4.54 18.44
C ASP A 79 -5.17 3.39 17.43
N GLU A 80 -4.17 2.54 17.30
CA GLU A 80 -4.25 1.39 16.41
C GLU A 80 -5.24 0.33 16.88
N ILE A 81 -5.52 0.27 18.20
CA ILE A 81 -6.48 -0.67 18.81
C ILE A 81 -7.64 0.16 19.39
N PRO A 82 -8.80 0.22 18.72
CA PRO A 82 -9.93 0.99 19.19
C PRO A 82 -10.44 0.49 20.55
N ALA A 83 -10.91 1.41 21.40
CA ALA A 83 -11.61 1.04 22.62
C ALA A 83 -12.91 0.29 22.30
N HIS A 84 -13.38 -0.60 23.20
CA HIS A 84 -14.59 -1.42 23.01
C HIS A 84 -15.79 -0.62 22.51
N GLY A 85 -16.05 0.57 23.09
CA GLY A 85 -17.17 1.42 22.70
C GLY A 85 -17.13 1.90 21.25
N ALA A 86 -15.94 2.02 20.65
CA ALA A 86 -15.75 2.46 19.27
C ALA A 86 -15.57 1.28 18.30
N ALA A 87 -15.03 0.16 18.75
CA ALA A 87 -14.65 -0.99 17.92
C ALA A 87 -15.82 -1.50 17.06
N THR A 88 -17.01 -1.67 17.65
CA THR A 88 -18.20 -2.15 16.93
C THR A 88 -18.62 -1.17 15.81
N ALA A 89 -18.57 0.14 16.05
CA ALA A 89 -18.93 1.15 15.05
C ALA A 89 -17.91 1.17 13.91
N TYR A 90 -16.61 1.14 14.22
CA TYR A 90 -15.54 1.08 13.21
C TYR A 90 -15.60 -0.20 12.36
N ALA A 91 -15.82 -1.36 12.97
CA ALA A 91 -15.95 -2.62 12.21
C ALA A 91 -17.13 -2.57 11.21
N LYS A 92 -18.28 -2.01 11.62
CA LYS A 92 -19.43 -1.79 10.74
C LYS A 92 -19.13 -0.77 9.64
N ALA A 93 -18.47 0.35 9.97
CA ALA A 93 -18.10 1.38 9.00
C ALA A 93 -17.12 0.84 7.94
N LEU A 94 -16.10 0.09 8.36
CA LEU A 94 -15.16 -0.58 7.46
C LEU A 94 -15.87 -1.58 6.53
N ALA A 95 -16.76 -2.40 7.07
CA ALA A 95 -17.54 -3.33 6.25
C ALA A 95 -18.37 -2.62 5.18
N ARG A 96 -18.99 -1.45 5.49
CA ARG A 96 -19.75 -0.65 4.50
C ARG A 96 -18.87 -0.04 3.42
N LEU A 97 -17.61 0.23 3.71
CA LEU A 97 -16.61 0.66 2.72
C LEU A 97 -16.13 -0.49 1.81
N GLY A 98 -16.62 -1.72 2.04
CA GLY A 98 -16.16 -2.92 1.33
C GLY A 98 -14.84 -3.48 1.86
N VAL A 99 -14.33 -2.96 2.98
CA VAL A 99 -13.10 -3.44 3.60
C VAL A 99 -13.34 -4.83 4.17
N ASN A 100 -12.57 -5.81 3.70
CA ASN A 100 -12.62 -7.20 4.17
C ASN A 100 -11.32 -7.67 4.84
N CYS A 101 -10.34 -6.78 5.01
CA CYS A 101 -9.09 -7.07 5.71
C CYS A 101 -8.59 -5.85 6.49
N VAL A 102 -8.02 -6.09 7.68
CA VAL A 102 -7.28 -5.09 8.47
C VAL A 102 -5.88 -5.62 8.76
N ARG A 103 -4.85 -4.85 8.41
CA ARG A 103 -3.47 -5.13 8.80
C ARG A 103 -3.19 -4.44 10.13
N LEU A 104 -2.90 -5.26 11.14
CA LEU A 104 -2.59 -4.82 12.50
C LEU A 104 -1.10 -4.51 12.58
N HIS A 105 -0.80 -3.23 12.43
CA HIS A 105 0.56 -2.71 12.35
C HIS A 105 1.00 -2.15 13.71
N PHE A 106 2.29 -2.17 14.05
CA PHE A 106 2.85 -1.65 15.30
C PHE A 106 2.40 -2.32 16.62
N LEU A 107 1.82 -3.51 16.60
CA LEU A 107 1.45 -4.23 17.84
C LEU A 107 2.66 -4.51 18.75
N ASP A 108 3.88 -4.57 18.19
CA ASP A 108 5.15 -4.77 18.88
C ASP A 108 5.76 -3.50 19.49
N MET A 109 5.03 -2.38 19.46
CA MET A 109 5.45 -1.12 20.10
C MET A 109 5.09 -1.09 21.60
N PRO A 110 5.73 -0.20 22.39
CA PRO A 110 5.34 0.09 23.75
C PRO A 110 3.90 0.61 23.87
N ASP A 111 3.24 0.34 25.00
CA ASP A 111 1.87 0.78 25.30
C ASP A 111 1.77 2.25 25.73
N SER A 112 2.88 2.92 25.99
CA SER A 112 2.94 4.32 26.39
C SER A 112 2.83 5.28 25.21
N ILE A 113 2.24 6.46 25.49
CA ILE A 113 2.29 7.60 24.56
C ILE A 113 3.65 8.29 24.70
N ALA A 114 4.64 7.84 23.94
CA ALA A 114 5.92 8.52 23.90
C ALA A 114 5.89 9.67 22.89
N PRO A 115 6.29 10.89 23.27
CA PRO A 115 6.49 11.96 22.30
C PRO A 115 7.58 11.55 21.32
N ILE A 116 7.44 11.95 20.06
CA ILE A 116 8.49 11.79 19.07
C ILE A 116 9.66 12.68 19.49
N ARG A 117 10.61 12.11 20.19
CA ARG A 117 11.88 12.76 20.52
C ARG A 117 12.90 12.37 19.47
N ASN A 118 12.88 13.02 18.34
CA ASN A 118 13.93 12.80 17.36
C ASN A 118 14.77 14.04 17.22
N GLU A 119 15.97 13.98 17.73
CA GLU A 119 17.02 14.96 17.47
C GLU A 119 17.40 15.05 15.98
N GLY A 120 16.98 14.09 15.14
CA GLY A 120 17.12 14.11 13.68
C GLY A 120 15.80 14.21 12.91
N GLU A 121 14.64 14.16 13.59
CA GLU A 121 13.31 14.32 13.04
C GLU A 121 12.66 15.65 13.44
N ALA A 122 13.46 16.72 13.60
CA ALA A 122 12.93 18.08 13.61
C ALA A 122 12.29 18.33 12.24
N ARG A 123 11.13 17.72 12.05
CA ARG A 123 10.28 17.93 10.90
C ARG A 123 9.73 19.33 11.09
N GLY A 124 10.07 20.21 10.17
CA GLY A 124 9.50 21.55 10.12
C GLY A 124 7.96 21.51 10.05
N PRO A 125 7.26 22.66 10.04
CA PRO A 125 5.79 22.77 9.98
C PRO A 125 5.15 21.93 8.86
N ALA A 126 5.92 21.59 7.85
CA ALA A 126 5.52 20.75 6.73
C ALA A 126 5.33 19.26 7.06
N ALA A 127 5.81 18.80 8.22
CA ALA A 127 5.77 17.36 8.58
C ALA A 127 4.41 16.89 9.11
N GLY A 128 3.47 17.79 9.28
CA GLY A 128 2.18 17.47 9.89
C GLY A 128 2.23 17.44 11.42
N PRO A 129 1.09 17.29 12.06
CA PRO A 129 0.97 17.37 13.53
C PRO A 129 1.35 16.07 14.25
N PHE A 130 2.38 15.35 13.82
CA PHE A 130 2.89 14.16 14.52
C PHE A 130 3.37 14.52 15.91
N THR A 131 2.64 14.10 16.92
CA THR A 131 2.95 14.43 18.32
C THR A 131 3.33 13.21 19.15
N HIS A 132 3.04 12.00 18.68
CA HIS A 132 3.30 10.77 19.43
C HIS A 132 3.59 9.59 18.50
N ARG A 133 4.17 8.55 19.06
CA ARG A 133 4.39 7.26 18.38
C ARG A 133 3.16 6.36 18.53
N PRO A 134 2.97 5.40 17.62
CA PRO A 134 2.02 4.32 17.82
C PRO A 134 2.19 3.62 19.16
N ARG A 135 1.11 3.15 19.74
CA ARG A 135 1.08 2.41 20.99
C ARG A 135 0.74 0.96 20.75
N GLY A 136 1.66 0.05 20.96
CA GLY A 136 1.44 -1.38 20.80
C GLY A 136 0.96 -2.10 22.05
N LEU A 137 1.33 -3.36 22.17
CA LEU A 137 0.94 -4.26 23.26
C LEU A 137 1.99 -4.31 24.38
N ILE A 138 3.25 -3.91 24.11
CA ILE A 138 4.37 -4.16 25.03
C ILE A 138 4.33 -3.16 26.18
N ARG A 139 4.37 -3.67 27.41
CA ARG A 139 4.44 -2.85 28.62
C ARG A 139 5.70 -1.99 28.64
N ASP A 140 5.52 -0.67 28.74
CA ASP A 140 6.64 0.28 28.78
C ASP A 140 7.20 0.52 30.18
N ASP A 141 6.44 0.19 31.20
CA ASP A 141 6.82 0.35 32.62
C ASP A 141 7.76 -0.75 33.14
N LEU A 142 8.03 -1.81 32.36
CA LEU A 142 8.94 -2.89 32.71
C LEU A 142 10.36 -2.66 32.15
N PRO A 143 11.39 -3.27 32.79
CA PRO A 143 12.77 -3.15 32.33
C PRO A 143 13.07 -3.90 31.04
N ASP A 144 12.18 -4.78 30.60
CA ASP A 144 12.26 -5.59 29.37
C ASP A 144 11.09 -5.29 28.41
N SER A 145 11.14 -5.85 27.23
CA SER A 145 10.12 -5.71 26.19
C SER A 145 9.32 -7.01 25.96
N GLN A 146 9.14 -7.84 27.01
CA GLN A 146 8.65 -9.19 26.86
C GLN A 146 7.22 -9.40 27.34
N SER A 147 6.60 -8.42 28.01
CA SER A 147 5.26 -8.56 28.59
C SER A 147 4.24 -7.69 27.87
N PHE A 148 3.02 -8.23 27.67
CA PHE A 148 1.92 -7.47 27.08
C PHE A 148 1.11 -6.74 28.17
N ASN A 149 0.58 -5.57 27.80
CA ASN A 149 -0.42 -4.88 28.58
C ASN A 149 -1.77 -5.61 28.43
N ALA A 150 -2.33 -6.06 29.55
CA ALA A 150 -3.53 -6.88 29.57
C ALA A 150 -4.78 -6.12 29.04
N GLU A 151 -4.91 -4.81 29.35
CA GLU A 151 -6.02 -3.98 28.84
C GLU A 151 -5.95 -3.84 27.32
N ARG A 152 -4.76 -3.57 26.78
CA ARG A 152 -4.59 -3.42 25.34
C ARG A 152 -4.79 -4.75 24.60
N LEU A 153 -4.39 -5.87 25.22
CA LEU A 153 -4.62 -7.20 24.66
C LEU A 153 -6.13 -7.52 24.66
N ASP A 154 -6.87 -7.19 25.72
CA ASP A 154 -8.33 -7.35 25.77
C ASP A 154 -9.04 -6.48 24.70
N ARG A 155 -8.58 -5.24 24.51
CA ARG A 155 -9.08 -4.38 23.41
C ARG A 155 -8.82 -5.01 22.04
N LEU A 156 -7.63 -5.57 21.82
CA LEU A 156 -7.27 -6.26 20.58
C LEU A 156 -8.17 -7.49 20.36
N ASP A 157 -8.37 -8.29 21.38
CA ASP A 157 -9.26 -9.45 21.37
C ASP A 157 -10.68 -9.09 20.94
N PHE A 158 -11.24 -8.08 21.57
CA PHE A 158 -12.58 -7.57 21.24
C PHE A 158 -12.63 -7.01 19.82
N TRP A 159 -11.61 -6.23 19.41
CA TRP A 159 -11.51 -5.67 18.08
C TRP A 159 -11.50 -6.75 17.00
N ILE A 160 -10.68 -7.78 17.15
CA ILE A 160 -10.62 -8.91 16.21
C ILE A 160 -11.96 -9.65 16.15
N ALA A 161 -12.64 -9.83 17.28
CA ALA A 161 -13.95 -10.46 17.31
C ALA A 161 -15.01 -9.65 16.54
N GLU A 162 -15.02 -8.33 16.67
CA GLU A 162 -15.94 -7.45 15.94
C GLU A 162 -15.61 -7.40 14.45
N LEU A 163 -14.32 -7.38 14.06
CA LEU A 163 -13.91 -7.50 12.67
C LEU A 163 -14.40 -8.81 12.06
N LYS A 164 -14.11 -9.94 12.72
CA LYS A 164 -14.53 -11.28 12.32
C LYS A 164 -16.04 -11.36 12.08
N LYS A 165 -16.83 -10.87 13.01
CA LYS A 165 -18.30 -10.85 12.93
C LYS A 165 -18.80 -10.11 11.69
N ASN A 166 -18.12 -9.04 11.27
CA ASN A 166 -18.47 -8.24 10.11
C ASN A 166 -17.84 -8.76 8.79
N GLY A 167 -17.21 -9.94 8.77
CA GLY A 167 -16.62 -10.53 7.57
C GLY A 167 -15.24 -9.99 7.24
N ILE A 168 -14.56 -9.36 8.19
CA ILE A 168 -13.26 -8.72 8.00
C ILE A 168 -12.17 -9.60 8.60
N TYR A 169 -11.22 -9.99 7.77
CA TYR A 169 -10.03 -10.76 8.15
C TYR A 169 -8.95 -9.85 8.74
N VAL A 170 -7.97 -10.44 9.42
CA VAL A 170 -6.82 -9.72 9.97
C VAL A 170 -5.50 -10.27 9.43
N ASN A 171 -4.54 -9.37 9.26
CA ASN A 171 -3.14 -9.67 8.99
C ASN A 171 -2.33 -9.29 10.24
N PHE A 172 -1.56 -10.24 10.81
CA PHE A 172 -0.63 -9.95 11.87
C PHE A 172 0.75 -9.62 11.32
N ASN A 173 1.27 -8.45 11.69
CA ASN A 173 2.65 -8.08 11.46
C ASN A 173 3.44 -8.25 12.77
N LEU A 174 4.42 -9.16 12.78
CA LEU A 174 5.09 -9.59 14.00
C LEU A 174 6.24 -8.70 14.44
N ASN A 175 6.95 -8.06 13.49
CA ASN A 175 8.13 -7.28 13.81
C ASN A 175 8.17 -6.00 12.96
N VAL A 176 7.84 -4.90 13.58
CA VAL A 176 7.71 -3.59 12.92
C VAL A 176 8.66 -2.57 13.52
N GLY A 177 8.49 -2.27 14.81
CA GLY A 177 9.15 -1.16 15.47
C GLY A 177 9.52 -1.43 16.92
N ARG A 178 9.60 -2.71 17.34
CA ARG A 178 9.93 -3.12 18.69
C ARG A 178 11.19 -2.42 19.19
N ARG A 179 11.13 -1.94 20.42
CA ARG A 179 12.25 -1.33 21.13
C ARG A 179 12.73 -2.26 22.22
N PHE A 180 13.95 -2.71 22.07
CA PHE A 180 14.60 -3.53 23.07
C PHE A 180 15.07 -2.68 24.25
N LYS A 181 15.09 -3.26 25.45
CA LYS A 181 15.44 -2.63 26.72
C LYS A 181 16.58 -3.38 27.41
N ALA A 182 17.21 -2.77 28.40
CA ALA A 182 18.34 -3.38 29.13
C ALA A 182 17.99 -4.77 29.71
N GLY A 183 16.76 -4.97 30.18
CA GLY A 183 16.28 -6.25 30.74
C GLY A 183 16.10 -7.36 29.71
N ASP A 184 16.13 -7.05 28.41
CA ASP A 184 16.09 -8.05 27.34
C ASP A 184 17.41 -8.82 27.17
N GLY A 185 18.50 -8.35 27.79
CA GLY A 185 19.81 -8.99 27.69
C GLY A 185 20.49 -8.90 26.33
N VAL A 186 20.08 -7.92 25.52
CA VAL A 186 20.60 -7.72 24.16
C VAL A 186 21.87 -6.87 24.22
N PRO A 187 22.98 -7.30 23.58
CA PRO A 187 24.21 -6.51 23.51
C PRO A 187 24.01 -5.14 22.87
N ASP A 188 24.75 -4.13 23.34
CA ASP A 188 24.74 -2.76 22.80
C ASP A 188 23.31 -2.14 22.71
N VAL A 189 22.41 -2.52 23.62
CA VAL A 189 20.97 -2.20 23.55
C VAL A 189 20.71 -0.69 23.44
N GLU A 190 21.51 0.15 24.11
CA GLU A 190 21.40 1.61 24.06
C GLU A 190 21.76 2.21 22.68
N LEU A 191 22.41 1.41 21.84
CA LEU A 191 22.83 1.80 20.49
C LEU A 191 21.93 1.25 19.39
N LEU A 192 21.04 0.29 19.68
CA LEU A 192 20.33 -0.48 18.67
C LEU A 192 19.25 0.30 17.88
N GLY A 193 18.62 1.29 18.50
CA GLY A 193 17.42 1.87 17.89
C GLY A 193 16.37 0.78 17.60
N PRO A 194 15.77 0.74 16.39
CA PRO A 194 14.82 -0.30 16.00
C PRO A 194 15.46 -1.66 15.66
N ALA A 195 16.77 -1.81 15.73
CA ALA A 195 17.53 -3.05 15.51
C ALA A 195 17.23 -3.83 14.21
N LYS A 196 16.65 -3.21 13.19
CA LYS A 196 16.07 -3.91 12.03
C LYS A 196 17.01 -4.96 11.41
N ALA A 197 18.16 -4.58 10.85
CA ALA A 197 19.07 -5.53 10.19
C ALA A 197 19.58 -6.63 11.14
N PHE A 198 19.78 -6.30 12.41
CA PHE A 198 20.37 -7.22 13.39
C PHE A 198 19.45 -8.34 13.78
N THR A 199 18.13 -8.15 13.61
CA THR A 199 17.10 -9.15 13.86
C THR A 199 17.22 -10.38 12.96
N TYR A 200 18.02 -10.32 11.88
CA TYR A 200 18.27 -11.44 10.97
C TYR A 200 19.35 -12.39 11.47
N PHE A 201 20.28 -11.94 12.31
CA PHE A 201 21.43 -12.75 12.68
C PHE A 201 21.86 -12.63 14.17
N GLY A 202 21.30 -11.69 14.91
CA GLY A 202 21.50 -11.59 16.35
C GLY A 202 20.71 -12.67 17.09
N PRO A 203 21.36 -13.68 17.73
CA PRO A 203 20.67 -14.82 18.31
C PRO A 203 19.68 -14.42 19.40
N GLU A 204 20.01 -13.44 20.24
CA GLU A 204 19.15 -12.89 21.30
C GLU A 204 17.92 -12.21 20.67
N LEU A 205 18.11 -11.45 19.59
CA LEU A 205 17.06 -10.75 18.89
C LEU A 205 16.10 -11.73 18.19
N ILE A 206 16.63 -12.81 17.60
CA ILE A 206 15.82 -13.88 17.00
C ILE A 206 14.99 -14.58 18.09
N ALA A 207 15.60 -14.89 19.22
CA ALA A 207 14.89 -15.51 20.36
C ALA A 207 13.74 -14.61 20.87
N LEU A 208 13.96 -13.32 20.99
CA LEU A 208 12.95 -12.34 21.41
C LEU A 208 11.82 -12.18 20.38
N GLN A 209 12.11 -12.26 19.08
CA GLN A 209 11.07 -12.28 18.03
C GLN A 209 10.20 -13.53 18.12
N LYS A 210 10.83 -14.71 18.33
CA LYS A 210 10.10 -15.97 18.52
C LYS A 210 9.25 -15.97 19.79
N ASP A 211 9.76 -15.41 20.88
CA ASP A 211 8.99 -15.28 22.13
C ASP A 211 7.78 -14.37 21.96
N TYR A 212 7.93 -13.22 21.31
CA TYR A 212 6.83 -12.32 20.99
C TYR A 212 5.77 -13.02 20.13
N ALA A 213 6.19 -13.67 19.04
CA ALA A 213 5.28 -14.39 18.16
C ALA A 213 4.56 -15.54 18.89
N ARG A 214 5.27 -16.27 19.79
CA ARG A 214 4.68 -17.32 20.60
C ARG A 214 3.59 -16.77 21.54
N LYS A 215 3.90 -15.70 22.26
CA LYS A 215 2.95 -15.06 23.18
C LYS A 215 1.70 -14.55 22.44
N LEU A 216 1.88 -13.89 21.30
CA LEU A 216 0.78 -13.35 20.51
C LEU A 216 -0.06 -14.47 19.86
N LEU A 217 0.56 -15.33 19.08
CA LEU A 217 -0.18 -16.29 18.24
C LEU A 217 -0.75 -17.47 19.05
N SER A 218 -0.17 -17.80 20.22
CA SER A 218 -0.74 -18.82 21.15
C SER A 218 -1.78 -18.24 22.10
N HIS A 219 -1.93 -16.92 22.17
CA HIS A 219 -2.96 -16.29 22.98
C HIS A 219 -4.36 -16.73 22.53
N ARG A 220 -5.20 -17.09 23.51
CA ARG A 220 -6.60 -17.46 23.27
C ARG A 220 -7.48 -16.25 23.46
N ASN A 221 -8.03 -15.75 22.39
CA ASN A 221 -8.99 -14.66 22.41
C ASN A 221 -10.27 -15.09 23.15
N PRO A 222 -10.65 -14.45 24.27
CA PRO A 222 -11.82 -14.86 25.06
C PRO A 222 -13.14 -14.64 24.34
N TYR A 223 -13.22 -13.74 23.36
CA TYR A 223 -14.44 -13.42 22.61
C TYR A 223 -14.69 -14.40 21.44
N THR A 224 -13.63 -14.98 20.86
CA THR A 224 -13.77 -15.96 19.78
C THR A 224 -13.56 -17.40 20.27
N GLY A 225 -12.94 -17.59 21.43
CA GLY A 225 -12.59 -18.89 22.00
C GLY A 225 -11.46 -19.61 21.27
N LEU A 226 -10.76 -18.96 20.34
CA LEU A 226 -9.69 -19.54 19.52
C LEU A 226 -8.33 -18.89 19.84
N ARG A 227 -7.23 -19.67 19.69
CA ARG A 227 -5.89 -19.06 19.61
C ARG A 227 -5.78 -18.34 18.29
N TYR A 228 -5.00 -17.25 18.24
CA TYR A 228 -4.81 -16.53 16.96
C TYR A 228 -4.21 -17.43 15.86
N ALA A 229 -3.30 -18.34 16.19
CA ALA A 229 -2.77 -19.31 15.23
C ALA A 229 -3.83 -20.29 14.68
N ASP A 230 -4.94 -20.50 15.40
CA ASP A 230 -6.03 -21.42 15.01
C ASP A 230 -7.26 -20.68 14.48
N ASP A 231 -7.27 -19.35 14.49
CA ASP A 231 -8.43 -18.60 14.03
C ASP A 231 -8.38 -18.38 12.50
N PRO A 232 -9.33 -18.98 11.74
CA PRO A 232 -9.36 -18.80 10.28
C PRO A 232 -9.73 -17.38 9.83
N ALA A 233 -10.08 -16.47 10.74
CA ALA A 233 -10.19 -15.03 10.44
C ALA A 233 -8.83 -14.36 10.31
N VAL A 234 -7.74 -14.98 10.78
CA VAL A 234 -6.39 -14.56 10.44
C VAL A 234 -6.13 -14.94 8.98
N MET A 235 -5.76 -13.96 8.14
CA MET A 235 -5.50 -14.16 6.72
C MET A 235 -4.04 -14.52 6.45
N THR A 236 -3.13 -13.78 7.07
CA THR A 236 -1.67 -13.92 6.89
C THR A 236 -0.93 -13.56 8.16
N VAL A 237 0.29 -14.06 8.27
CA VAL A 237 1.28 -13.66 9.27
C VAL A 237 2.50 -13.12 8.53
N GLU A 238 2.85 -11.87 8.78
CA GLU A 238 4.03 -11.20 8.25
C GLU A 238 5.15 -11.25 9.30
N VAL A 239 6.34 -11.72 8.87
CA VAL A 239 7.46 -11.94 9.80
C VAL A 239 8.10 -10.60 10.20
N VAL A 240 8.48 -9.79 9.22
CA VAL A 240 9.10 -8.47 9.45
C VAL A 240 8.55 -7.42 8.47
N ASN A 241 8.34 -6.21 8.96
CA ASN A 241 7.92 -5.09 8.13
C ASN A 241 9.11 -4.30 7.60
N GLU A 242 9.15 -4.07 6.27
CA GLU A 242 10.14 -3.20 5.63
C GLU A 242 11.55 -3.41 6.19
N ASN A 243 11.99 -4.65 6.18
CA ASN A 243 13.28 -5.04 6.73
C ASN A 243 13.92 -6.12 5.86
N SER A 244 15.22 -5.97 5.56
CA SER A 244 16.03 -6.92 4.81
C SER A 244 17.50 -6.64 5.11
N LEU A 245 18.23 -7.67 5.49
CA LEU A 245 19.68 -7.56 5.72
C LEU A 245 20.40 -7.18 4.42
N LEU A 246 19.93 -7.75 3.30
CA LEU A 246 20.45 -7.46 1.97
C LEU A 246 20.23 -5.99 1.57
N GLU A 247 19.05 -5.44 1.88
CA GLU A 247 18.79 -4.01 1.69
C GLU A 247 19.77 -3.14 2.48
N PHE A 248 19.97 -3.44 3.77
CA PHE A 248 20.88 -2.69 4.64
C PHE A 248 22.31 -2.73 4.09
N TRP A 249 22.76 -3.88 3.61
CA TRP A 249 24.04 -4.01 2.95
C TRP A 249 24.11 -3.18 1.66
N MET A 250 23.13 -3.27 0.80
CA MET A 250 23.05 -2.48 -0.43
C MET A 250 22.93 -0.97 -0.16
N ARG A 251 22.36 -0.54 0.96
CA ARG A 251 22.22 0.86 1.36
C ARG A 251 23.44 1.41 2.13
N ASN A 252 24.43 0.59 2.41
CA ASN A 252 25.60 0.95 3.19
C ASN A 252 25.28 1.31 4.66
N TRP A 253 24.31 0.61 5.25
CA TRP A 253 23.92 0.77 6.64
C TRP A 253 24.59 -0.24 7.59
N LEU A 254 25.48 -1.10 7.08
CA LEU A 254 26.22 -2.12 7.84
C LEU A 254 27.68 -1.72 8.08
N ARG A 255 27.98 -0.42 8.23
CA ARG A 255 29.36 0.08 8.29
C ARG A 255 30.01 -0.05 9.66
N GLY A 256 29.22 -0.09 10.75
CA GLY A 256 29.72 0.03 12.11
C GLY A 256 30.26 1.43 12.45
N GLU A 257 29.89 2.43 11.68
CA GLU A 257 30.26 3.83 11.88
C GLU A 257 29.00 4.65 12.06
N ARG A 258 28.77 5.20 13.24
CA ARG A 258 27.73 6.17 13.46
C ARG A 258 28.18 7.52 12.92
N VAL A 259 27.44 8.02 11.93
CA VAL A 259 27.62 9.39 11.44
C VAL A 259 26.64 10.27 12.22
N PRO A 260 27.10 11.14 13.13
CA PRO A 260 26.22 12.07 13.84
C PRO A 260 25.42 12.91 12.84
N GLY A 261 24.09 12.97 12.99
CA GLY A 261 23.21 13.71 12.08
C GLY A 261 22.97 13.07 10.72
N GLY A 262 23.50 11.88 10.45
CA GLY A 262 23.20 11.11 9.24
C GLY A 262 21.75 10.57 9.24
N GLU A 263 21.15 10.44 8.06
CA GLU A 263 19.78 10.00 7.83
C GLU A 263 19.41 8.68 8.55
N ASN A 264 20.40 7.87 8.93
CA ASN A 264 20.25 6.53 9.49
C ASN A 264 21.20 6.22 10.64
N ALA A 265 21.62 7.24 11.42
CA ALA A 265 22.52 7.05 12.55
C ALA A 265 22.03 6.01 13.59
N GLN A 266 20.70 5.79 13.65
CA GLN A 266 20.05 4.81 14.53
C GLN A 266 19.95 3.40 13.92
N LEU A 267 20.30 3.23 12.65
CA LEU A 267 20.18 1.97 11.89
C LEU A 267 21.55 1.36 11.57
N ASP A 268 22.63 2.08 11.84
CA ASP A 268 23.99 1.59 11.58
C ASP A 268 24.42 0.54 12.61
N MET A 269 25.31 -0.34 12.20
CA MET A 269 25.75 -1.49 12.96
C MET A 269 26.48 -1.10 14.24
N THR A 270 26.15 -1.75 15.35
CA THR A 270 26.89 -1.60 16.60
C THR A 270 28.17 -2.44 16.60
N PRO A 271 29.16 -2.15 17.46
CA PRO A 271 30.40 -2.90 17.50
C PRO A 271 30.24 -4.40 17.72
N HIS A 272 29.30 -4.79 18.59
CA HIS A 272 29.00 -6.21 18.83
C HIS A 272 28.52 -6.92 17.56
N TYR A 273 27.49 -6.38 16.89
CA TYR A 273 26.89 -6.99 15.72
C TYR A 273 27.81 -6.92 14.50
N GLN A 274 28.66 -5.90 14.38
CA GLN A 274 29.69 -5.85 13.35
C GLN A 274 30.69 -6.99 13.51
N LYS A 275 31.15 -7.23 14.72
CA LYS A 275 32.07 -8.35 15.03
C LYS A 275 31.41 -9.70 14.75
N LEU A 276 30.15 -9.85 15.18
CA LEU A 276 29.37 -11.07 14.95
C LEU A 276 29.21 -11.37 13.47
N LEU A 277 28.70 -10.41 12.69
CA LEU A 277 28.44 -10.62 11.24
C LEU A 277 29.77 -10.84 10.48
N THR A 278 30.86 -10.13 10.84
CA THR A 278 32.18 -10.36 10.25
C THR A 278 32.71 -11.76 10.56
N GLY A 279 32.51 -12.25 11.77
CA GLY A 279 32.83 -13.64 12.16
C GLY A 279 32.06 -14.64 11.31
N MET A 280 30.73 -14.50 11.22
CA MET A 280 29.87 -15.34 10.41
C MET A 280 30.32 -15.36 8.93
N TYR A 281 30.70 -14.20 8.36
CA TYR A 281 31.19 -14.13 6.99
C TYR A 281 32.49 -14.94 6.78
N ASN A 282 33.42 -14.83 7.70
CA ASN A 282 34.67 -15.57 7.60
C ASN A 282 34.48 -17.08 7.79
N ASP A 283 33.58 -17.51 8.68
CA ASP A 283 33.19 -18.91 8.82
C ASP A 283 32.51 -19.44 7.55
N TRP A 284 31.64 -18.62 6.95
CA TRP A 284 30.99 -18.95 5.68
C TRP A 284 32.00 -19.07 4.54
N LEU A 285 32.97 -18.14 4.44
CA LEU A 285 34.07 -18.25 3.45
C LEU A 285 34.82 -19.55 3.61
N GLY A 286 35.15 -19.96 4.84
CA GLY A 286 35.83 -21.23 5.12
C GLY A 286 35.06 -22.46 4.67
N LYS A 287 33.74 -22.42 4.65
CA LYS A 287 32.87 -23.53 4.23
C LYS A 287 32.57 -23.53 2.74
N HIS A 288 32.52 -22.36 2.09
CA HIS A 288 32.01 -22.23 0.71
C HIS A 288 33.03 -21.80 -0.33
N ARG A 289 34.26 -21.51 0.07
CA ARG A 289 35.35 -21.07 -0.83
C ARG A 289 36.61 -21.91 -0.64
N SER A 290 37.32 -22.15 -1.72
CA SER A 290 38.63 -22.82 -1.67
C SER A 290 39.66 -21.91 -0.95
N ALA A 291 40.74 -22.51 -0.44
CA ALA A 291 41.82 -21.76 0.19
C ALA A 291 42.42 -20.68 -0.74
N ALA A 292 42.52 -20.99 -2.05
CA ALA A 292 43.00 -20.04 -3.06
C ALA A 292 42.04 -18.86 -3.26
N GLN A 293 40.73 -19.10 -3.28
CA GLN A 293 39.74 -18.05 -3.37
C GLN A 293 39.72 -17.16 -2.12
N ILE A 294 39.84 -17.77 -0.92
CA ILE A 294 39.92 -17.02 0.34
C ILE A 294 41.17 -16.13 0.36
N ALA A 295 42.33 -16.64 -0.05
CA ALA A 295 43.57 -15.88 -0.17
C ALA A 295 43.40 -14.69 -1.13
N SER A 296 42.77 -14.92 -2.30
CA SER A 296 42.45 -13.85 -3.25
C SER A 296 41.51 -12.81 -2.69
N ILE A 297 40.42 -13.21 -1.99
CA ILE A 297 39.46 -12.29 -1.35
C ILE A 297 40.14 -11.44 -0.26
N ARG A 298 41.05 -12.05 0.55
CA ARG A 298 41.83 -11.32 1.55
C ARG A 298 42.76 -10.28 0.89
N SER A 299 43.44 -10.65 -0.16
CA SER A 299 44.28 -9.73 -0.94
C SER A 299 43.46 -8.56 -1.49
N MET A 300 42.26 -8.84 -2.06
CA MET A 300 41.33 -7.83 -2.56
C MET A 300 40.80 -6.92 -1.44
N ALA A 301 40.69 -7.44 -0.24
CA ALA A 301 40.26 -6.68 0.95
C ALA A 301 41.40 -5.87 1.60
N GLY A 302 42.66 -6.05 1.15
CA GLY A 302 43.82 -5.38 1.70
C GLY A 302 44.19 -5.85 3.12
N VAL A 303 43.80 -7.09 3.51
CA VAL A 303 44.08 -7.62 4.86
C VAL A 303 45.14 -8.70 4.82
N ALA A 304 45.98 -8.77 5.90
CA ALA A 304 47.06 -9.73 6.03
C ALA A 304 46.53 -11.16 6.16
N ALA A 305 47.40 -12.11 5.87
CA ALA A 305 47.12 -13.55 6.04
C ALA A 305 46.71 -13.81 7.51
N GLY A 306 45.63 -14.59 7.69
CA GLY A 306 45.09 -14.91 9.03
C GLY A 306 44.16 -13.87 9.62
N GLN A 307 44.10 -12.65 9.09
CA GLN A 307 43.14 -11.64 9.54
C GLN A 307 41.73 -11.88 8.95
N PRO A 308 40.66 -11.57 9.67
CA PRO A 308 39.30 -11.69 9.14
C PRO A 308 39.07 -10.72 7.98
N VAL A 309 38.35 -11.17 6.97
CA VAL A 309 37.91 -10.35 5.84
C VAL A 309 36.76 -9.44 6.33
N PRO A 310 36.89 -8.11 6.24
CA PRO A 310 35.82 -7.19 6.61
C PRO A 310 34.75 -7.16 5.50
N LEU A 311 33.49 -6.83 5.89
CA LEU A 311 32.43 -6.53 4.93
C LEU A 311 32.77 -5.27 4.12
N MET A 312 32.35 -5.26 2.85
CA MET A 312 32.55 -4.09 1.98
C MET A 312 31.63 -2.93 2.38
N ARG A 313 32.08 -1.73 2.06
CA ARG A 313 31.23 -0.54 2.09
C ARG A 313 30.55 -0.37 0.73
N ARG A 314 29.37 0.22 0.71
CA ARG A 314 28.65 0.44 -0.56
C ARG A 314 29.47 1.25 -1.57
N GLY A 315 30.31 2.20 -1.12
CA GLY A 315 31.21 2.95 -1.99
C GLY A 315 32.17 2.06 -2.77
N ASP A 316 32.48 0.88 -2.25
CA ASP A 316 33.37 -0.10 -2.89
C ASP A 316 32.64 -0.98 -3.89
N HIS A 317 31.29 -1.13 -3.79
CA HIS A 317 30.50 -2.07 -4.58
C HIS A 317 30.69 -1.92 -6.09
N PRO A 318 30.66 -0.71 -6.70
CA PRO A 318 30.79 -0.55 -8.15
C PRO A 318 32.15 -1.02 -8.69
N SER A 319 33.22 -0.84 -7.90
CA SER A 319 34.60 -1.17 -8.30
C SER A 319 35.13 -2.49 -7.72
N ALA A 320 34.37 -3.13 -6.82
CA ALA A 320 34.81 -4.36 -6.17
C ALA A 320 35.04 -5.48 -7.19
N PRO A 321 36.16 -6.24 -7.06
CA PRO A 321 36.34 -7.43 -7.88
C PRO A 321 35.20 -8.42 -7.72
N ARG A 322 34.73 -9.00 -8.82
CA ARG A 322 33.55 -9.87 -8.83
C ARG A 322 33.64 -11.00 -7.80
N LEU A 323 34.76 -11.65 -7.66
CA LEU A 323 34.92 -12.74 -6.70
C LEU A 323 34.60 -12.31 -5.25
N ARG A 324 35.06 -11.12 -4.83
CA ARG A 324 34.80 -10.61 -3.49
C ARG A 324 33.36 -10.15 -3.33
N PHE A 325 32.83 -9.46 -4.34
CA PHE A 325 31.45 -8.95 -4.31
C PHE A 325 30.43 -10.09 -4.28
N ASP A 326 30.56 -11.06 -5.18
CA ASP A 326 29.64 -12.18 -5.27
C ASP A 326 29.69 -13.06 -4.01
N ALA A 327 30.87 -13.26 -3.43
CA ALA A 327 31.00 -13.98 -2.16
C ALA A 327 30.25 -13.31 -1.01
N GLU A 328 30.33 -11.98 -0.90
CA GLU A 328 29.61 -11.25 0.13
C GLU A 328 28.11 -11.17 -0.12
N LEU A 329 27.70 -10.94 -1.38
CA LEU A 329 26.29 -10.98 -1.78
C LEU A 329 25.64 -12.34 -1.48
N GLU A 330 26.32 -13.44 -1.82
CA GLU A 330 25.85 -14.80 -1.52
C GLU A 330 25.74 -15.04 -0.02
N PHE A 331 26.72 -14.61 0.78
CA PHE A 331 26.71 -14.73 2.23
C PHE A 331 25.51 -13.97 2.84
N ILE A 332 25.35 -12.70 2.51
CA ILE A 332 24.25 -11.86 3.04
C ILE A 332 22.89 -12.46 2.63
N THR A 333 22.76 -12.92 1.38
CA THR A 333 21.55 -13.59 0.90
C THR A 333 21.27 -14.87 1.71
N GLN A 334 22.29 -15.68 1.99
CA GLN A 334 22.14 -16.93 2.76
C GLN A 334 21.70 -16.65 4.20
N VAL A 335 22.27 -15.65 4.87
CA VAL A 335 21.85 -15.26 6.24
C VAL A 335 20.36 -14.89 6.27
N GLU A 336 19.90 -14.12 5.28
CA GLU A 336 18.49 -13.72 5.20
C GLU A 336 17.57 -14.92 4.90
N LEU A 337 17.96 -15.81 4.00
CA LEU A 337 17.23 -17.04 3.71
C LEU A 337 17.15 -17.98 4.92
N ASP A 338 18.25 -18.15 5.66
CA ASP A 338 18.31 -18.99 6.86
C ASP A 338 17.37 -18.46 7.95
N PHE A 339 17.35 -17.15 8.16
CA PHE A 339 16.42 -16.51 9.09
C PHE A 339 14.96 -16.75 8.68
N HIS A 340 14.59 -16.53 7.42
CA HIS A 340 13.22 -16.76 6.95
C HIS A 340 12.83 -18.23 7.05
N ALA A 341 13.74 -19.16 6.76
CA ALA A 341 13.49 -20.59 6.92
C ALA A 341 13.29 -20.98 8.39
N ASP A 342 14.13 -20.43 9.29
CA ASP A 342 14.03 -20.67 10.73
C ASP A 342 12.70 -20.11 11.31
N MET A 343 12.34 -18.88 10.97
CA MET A 343 11.06 -18.29 11.40
C MET A 343 9.86 -19.03 10.81
N ARG A 344 9.92 -19.46 9.55
CA ARG A 344 8.85 -20.27 8.95
C ARG A 344 8.70 -21.62 9.64
N ASN A 345 9.80 -22.30 9.91
CA ASN A 345 9.78 -23.60 10.63
C ASN A 345 9.21 -23.45 12.03
N PHE A 346 9.58 -22.38 12.74
CA PHE A 346 9.03 -22.06 14.04
C PHE A 346 7.50 -21.78 13.97
N LEU A 347 7.06 -20.91 13.07
CA LEU A 347 5.64 -20.55 12.93
C LEU A 347 4.78 -21.75 12.52
N ARG A 348 5.28 -22.59 11.58
CA ARG A 348 4.56 -23.80 11.12
C ARG A 348 4.64 -24.94 12.12
N GLY A 349 5.87 -25.28 12.57
CA GLY A 349 6.13 -26.49 13.35
C GLY A 349 5.78 -26.35 14.83
N GLU A 350 6.12 -25.22 15.47
CA GLU A 350 5.86 -25.04 16.90
C GLU A 350 4.50 -24.38 17.17
N LEU A 351 4.13 -23.33 16.40
CA LEU A 351 2.90 -22.59 16.67
C LEU A 351 1.69 -23.10 15.88
N GLY A 352 1.91 -23.90 14.83
CA GLY A 352 0.86 -24.49 14.02
C GLY A 352 0.14 -23.49 13.12
N VAL A 353 0.78 -22.39 12.74
CA VAL A 353 0.22 -21.37 11.82
C VAL A 353 -0.15 -22.02 10.49
N LYS A 354 -1.39 -21.85 10.04
CA LYS A 354 -1.95 -22.51 8.83
C LYS A 354 -2.06 -21.56 7.63
N VAL A 355 -2.08 -20.28 7.89
CA VAL A 355 -2.26 -19.23 6.86
C VAL A 355 -0.95 -18.88 6.14
N PRO A 356 -0.98 -18.22 4.98
CA PRO A 356 0.24 -17.80 4.28
C PRO A 356 1.17 -16.97 5.16
N ILE A 357 2.47 -17.22 5.05
CA ILE A 357 3.53 -16.48 5.75
C ILE A 357 4.22 -15.55 4.73
N VAL A 358 4.25 -14.25 5.06
CA VAL A 358 4.92 -13.20 4.31
C VAL A 358 6.28 -12.94 4.96
N PRO A 359 7.41 -13.09 4.25
CA PRO A 359 8.73 -12.83 4.83
C PRO A 359 8.93 -11.35 5.18
N THR A 360 8.80 -10.51 4.17
CA THR A 360 8.91 -9.03 4.20
C THR A 360 8.28 -8.45 2.94
N ALA A 361 8.13 -7.13 2.88
CA ALA A 361 7.64 -6.40 1.72
C ALA A 361 8.77 -5.74 0.93
N ASP A 362 8.67 -5.68 -0.41
CA ASP A 362 9.51 -4.81 -1.23
C ASP A 362 9.03 -3.36 -1.11
N HIS A 363 9.83 -2.52 -0.47
CA HIS A 363 9.57 -1.09 -0.28
C HIS A 363 10.68 -0.19 -0.85
N THR A 364 11.67 -0.80 -1.51
CA THR A 364 12.92 -0.13 -1.92
C THR A 364 12.87 0.41 -3.33
N TYR A 365 11.80 1.08 -3.72
CA TYR A 365 11.58 1.55 -5.08
C TYR A 365 12.60 2.58 -5.64
N PHE A 366 13.63 2.91 -4.90
CA PHE A 366 14.82 3.68 -5.35
C PHE A 366 16.05 2.80 -5.59
N MET A 367 15.92 1.48 -5.52
CA MET A 367 16.96 0.49 -5.77
C MET A 367 16.41 -0.63 -6.66
N ALA A 368 17.31 -1.35 -7.31
CA ALA A 368 16.93 -2.59 -8.00
C ALA A 368 16.44 -3.63 -6.99
N ASN A 369 15.27 -4.23 -7.24
CA ASN A 369 14.66 -5.17 -6.30
C ASN A 369 15.01 -6.64 -6.56
N GLN A 370 15.66 -6.96 -7.68
CA GLN A 370 15.94 -8.34 -8.06
C GLN A 370 16.73 -9.13 -7.00
N PRO A 371 17.73 -8.53 -6.32
CA PRO A 371 18.40 -9.22 -5.21
C PRO A 371 17.45 -9.53 -4.05
N LEU A 372 16.56 -8.60 -3.68
CA LEU A 372 15.56 -8.77 -2.61
C LEU A 372 14.52 -9.84 -2.96
N MET A 373 14.12 -9.91 -4.23
CA MET A 373 13.17 -10.93 -4.70
C MET A 373 13.70 -12.34 -4.53
N ARG A 374 15.03 -12.55 -4.54
CA ARG A 374 15.64 -13.86 -4.29
C ARG A 374 15.29 -14.42 -2.91
N THR A 375 15.24 -13.57 -1.89
CA THR A 375 14.86 -13.96 -0.53
C THR A 375 13.36 -13.94 -0.31
N ALA A 376 12.63 -12.96 -0.87
CA ALA A 376 11.18 -12.84 -0.74
C ALA A 376 10.43 -14.04 -1.35
N LEU A 377 10.97 -14.67 -2.41
CA LEU A 377 10.40 -15.87 -3.03
C LEU A 377 10.37 -17.10 -2.10
N ALA A 378 11.11 -17.09 -0.98
CA ALA A 378 11.02 -18.14 0.05
C ALA A 378 9.68 -18.12 0.81
N GLY A 379 8.94 -17.01 0.78
CA GLY A 379 7.61 -16.87 1.38
C GLY A 379 6.49 -17.60 0.64
N ASP A 380 5.34 -17.70 1.28
CA ASP A 380 4.12 -18.23 0.65
C ASP A 380 3.47 -17.20 -0.26
N LEU A 381 3.67 -15.92 0.04
CA LEU A 381 3.03 -14.75 -0.55
C LEU A 381 4.09 -13.66 -0.71
N LEU A 382 4.08 -12.97 -1.83
CA LEU A 382 4.88 -11.77 -2.09
C LEU A 382 4.10 -10.52 -1.70
N ASP A 383 4.82 -9.52 -1.22
CA ASP A 383 4.24 -8.26 -0.80
C ASP A 383 5.10 -7.06 -1.24
N ALA A 384 4.46 -5.91 -1.45
CA ALA A 384 5.18 -4.67 -1.76
C ALA A 384 4.46 -3.44 -1.20
N HIS A 385 5.26 -2.42 -0.89
CA HIS A 385 4.79 -1.10 -0.46
C HIS A 385 5.14 -0.04 -1.49
N VAL A 386 4.24 0.91 -1.70
CA VAL A 386 4.52 2.07 -2.54
C VAL A 386 3.69 3.28 -2.16
N TYR A 387 4.32 4.45 -2.23
CA TYR A 387 3.66 5.74 -2.07
C TYR A 387 3.93 6.62 -3.28
N TRP A 388 2.90 7.31 -3.76
CA TRP A 388 3.10 8.35 -4.77
C TRP A 388 3.61 9.62 -4.10
N GLN A 389 4.85 10.02 -4.39
CA GLN A 389 5.48 11.20 -3.79
C GLN A 389 5.50 11.17 -2.25
N HIS A 390 6.15 10.16 -1.70
CA HIS A 390 6.29 9.97 -0.24
C HIS A 390 6.87 11.23 0.44
N PRO A 391 6.22 11.79 1.47
CA PRO A 391 6.58 13.10 2.04
C PRO A 391 7.97 13.16 2.67
N ALA A 392 8.50 12.03 3.16
CA ALA A 392 9.80 11.97 3.82
C ALA A 392 10.98 11.61 2.91
N ILE A 393 10.74 11.05 1.69
CA ILE A 393 11.80 10.44 0.87
C ILE A 393 12.18 11.29 -0.35
N TYR A 394 11.20 11.96 -0.94
CA TYR A 394 11.42 12.75 -2.17
C TYR A 394 10.84 14.13 -1.94
N GLY A 395 11.59 15.18 -2.05
CA GLY A 395 10.98 16.51 -2.07
C GLY A 395 9.72 16.47 -2.94
N ARG A 396 8.55 16.72 -2.36
CA ARG A 396 7.25 16.60 -3.05
C ARG A 396 7.22 17.57 -4.23
N ARG A 397 6.59 17.14 -5.30
CA ARG A 397 6.40 17.95 -6.50
C ARG A 397 4.93 18.26 -6.77
N ASN A 398 4.00 17.58 -6.05
CA ASN A 398 2.55 17.69 -6.25
C ASN A 398 2.18 17.48 -7.74
N GLU A 399 2.68 16.38 -8.32
CA GLU A 399 2.49 16.02 -9.73
C GLU A 399 1.44 14.92 -9.87
N PRO A 400 0.58 14.99 -10.90
CA PRO A 400 -0.40 13.95 -11.17
C PRO A 400 0.27 12.69 -11.75
N MET A 401 -0.12 11.53 -11.25
CA MET A 401 0.38 10.24 -11.72
C MET A 401 -0.11 9.93 -13.14
N VAL A 402 -1.30 10.41 -13.52
CA VAL A 402 -1.85 10.20 -14.86
C VAL A 402 -0.97 10.75 -15.98
N ASN A 403 -0.09 11.71 -15.70
CA ASN A 403 0.86 12.25 -16.66
C ASN A 403 2.13 11.40 -16.82
N ALA A 404 2.36 10.44 -15.93
CA ALA A 404 3.59 9.65 -15.88
C ALA A 404 3.33 8.14 -15.73
N PRO A 405 2.62 7.47 -16.68
CA PRO A 405 2.23 6.08 -16.57
C PRO A 405 3.42 5.15 -16.38
N GLN A 406 4.58 5.44 -16.99
CA GLN A 406 5.80 4.65 -16.90
C GLN A 406 6.47 4.70 -15.52
N PHE A 407 6.10 5.65 -14.67
CA PHE A 407 6.61 5.81 -13.31
C PHE A 407 5.52 5.69 -12.25
N SER A 408 4.32 5.27 -12.66
CA SER A 408 3.17 5.12 -11.78
C SER A 408 3.40 4.09 -10.66
N ILE A 409 2.55 4.12 -9.65
CA ILE A 409 2.56 3.09 -8.60
C ILE A 409 2.31 1.69 -9.15
N ILE A 410 1.59 1.57 -10.28
CA ILE A 410 1.35 0.28 -10.93
C ILE A 410 2.68 -0.35 -11.37
N GLN A 411 3.56 0.42 -11.98
CA GLN A 411 4.87 -0.03 -12.42
C GLN A 411 5.76 -0.44 -11.24
N LYS A 412 5.75 0.40 -10.20
CA LYS A 412 6.53 0.16 -8.99
C LYS A 412 6.12 -1.13 -8.27
N LEU A 413 4.85 -1.46 -8.28
CA LEU A 413 4.31 -2.66 -7.67
C LEU A 413 4.50 -3.91 -8.55
N ALA A 414 4.26 -3.79 -9.86
CA ALA A 414 4.39 -4.91 -10.78
C ALA A 414 5.81 -5.49 -10.85
N ARG A 415 6.85 -4.73 -10.46
CA ARG A 415 8.22 -5.22 -10.39
C ARG A 415 8.40 -6.40 -9.42
N SER A 416 7.57 -6.47 -8.36
CA SER A 416 7.69 -7.43 -7.26
C SER A 416 6.78 -8.65 -7.41
N THR A 417 6.05 -8.75 -8.52
CA THR A 417 5.18 -9.89 -8.80
C THR A 417 5.95 -11.05 -9.44
N ALA A 418 5.68 -12.30 -9.04
CA ALA A 418 6.32 -13.49 -9.60
C ALA A 418 5.30 -14.58 -9.96
N ALA A 419 5.65 -15.37 -10.98
CA ALA A 419 4.85 -16.52 -11.39
C ALA A 419 4.73 -17.55 -10.25
N GLY A 420 3.53 -18.09 -10.06
CA GLY A 420 3.27 -19.11 -9.03
C GLY A 420 3.19 -18.57 -7.60
N LYS A 421 3.32 -17.27 -7.37
CA LYS A 421 3.17 -16.65 -6.04
C LYS A 421 1.99 -15.68 -6.03
N PRO A 422 1.12 -15.74 -5.02
CA PRO A 422 0.16 -14.66 -4.76
C PRO A 422 0.89 -13.34 -4.47
N PHE A 423 0.22 -12.22 -4.70
CA PHE A 423 0.80 -10.90 -4.47
C PHE A 423 -0.17 -9.95 -3.79
N THR A 424 0.29 -9.32 -2.72
CA THR A 424 -0.41 -8.24 -2.02
C THR A 424 0.37 -6.93 -2.08
N VAL A 425 -0.35 -5.86 -1.87
CA VAL A 425 0.17 -4.51 -1.64
C VAL A 425 -0.28 -4.12 -0.25
N SER A 426 0.56 -4.40 0.76
CA SER A 426 0.12 -4.20 2.14
C SER A 426 0.27 -2.77 2.66
N GLU A 427 0.93 -1.89 1.87
CA GLU A 427 0.91 -0.44 2.11
C GLU A 427 0.90 0.34 0.80
N VAL A 428 -0.07 1.23 0.65
CA VAL A 428 -0.16 2.14 -0.49
C VAL A 428 -0.94 3.39 -0.12
N ASN A 429 -0.46 4.55 -0.60
CA ASN A 429 -1.21 5.80 -0.54
C ASN A 429 -0.67 6.81 -1.58
N HIS A 430 -1.53 7.77 -1.95
CA HIS A 430 -1.16 9.11 -2.39
C HIS A 430 -1.26 10.03 -1.16
N PRO A 431 -0.15 10.27 -0.46
CA PRO A 431 -0.19 10.95 0.83
C PRO A 431 -0.75 12.37 0.74
N PHE A 432 -1.49 12.77 1.76
CA PHE A 432 -1.94 14.15 1.91
C PHE A 432 -0.75 15.08 2.25
N PRO A 433 -0.70 16.32 1.75
CA PRO A 433 -1.61 16.92 0.78
C PRO A 433 -1.23 16.55 -0.66
N SER A 434 -2.24 16.43 -1.53
CA SER A 434 -2.04 16.24 -2.96
C SER A 434 -3.23 16.79 -3.72
N ASP A 435 -2.99 17.63 -4.73
CA ASP A 435 -4.06 18.13 -5.61
C ASP A 435 -4.68 17.01 -6.46
N TYR A 436 -3.98 15.90 -6.59
CA TYR A 436 -4.32 14.78 -7.47
C TYR A 436 -4.62 13.47 -6.72
N GLY A 437 -4.79 13.54 -5.38
CA GLY A 437 -5.02 12.34 -4.56
C GLY A 437 -6.24 11.50 -4.97
N ALA A 438 -7.20 12.09 -5.66
CA ALA A 438 -8.40 11.43 -6.18
C ALA A 438 -8.09 10.37 -7.27
N GLU A 439 -6.93 10.42 -7.93
CA GLU A 439 -6.58 9.45 -8.99
C GLU A 439 -6.25 8.05 -8.46
N MET A 440 -5.84 7.93 -7.18
CA MET A 440 -5.24 6.73 -6.65
C MET A 440 -6.16 5.52 -6.65
N ILE A 441 -7.28 5.60 -5.93
CA ILE A 441 -8.16 4.44 -5.68
C ILE A 441 -8.71 3.85 -6.97
N PRO A 442 -9.32 4.63 -7.89
CA PRO A 442 -9.87 4.05 -9.10
C PRO A 442 -8.80 3.45 -10.02
N ILE A 443 -7.66 4.11 -10.20
CA ILE A 443 -6.57 3.59 -11.05
C ILE A 443 -5.97 2.33 -10.43
N LEU A 444 -5.66 2.35 -9.14
CA LEU A 444 -5.08 1.20 -8.46
C LEU A 444 -6.01 0.00 -8.48
N ALA A 445 -7.31 0.17 -8.16
CA ALA A 445 -8.28 -0.91 -8.16
C ALA A 445 -8.41 -1.56 -9.56
N ALA A 446 -8.49 -0.74 -10.61
CA ALA A 446 -8.62 -1.22 -11.98
C ALA A 446 -7.38 -1.97 -12.47
N TYR A 447 -6.19 -1.40 -12.26
CA TYR A 447 -4.95 -2.04 -12.70
C TYR A 447 -4.53 -3.22 -11.83
N ALA A 448 -4.86 -3.22 -10.54
CA ALA A 448 -4.68 -4.40 -9.69
C ALA A 448 -5.57 -5.57 -10.13
N ALA A 449 -6.80 -5.29 -10.57
CA ALA A 449 -7.68 -6.29 -11.17
C ALA A 449 -7.12 -6.81 -12.50
N LEU A 450 -6.65 -5.92 -13.40
CA LEU A 450 -5.96 -6.30 -14.65
C LEU A 450 -4.74 -7.18 -14.38
N GLN A 451 -3.92 -6.81 -13.38
CA GLN A 451 -2.75 -7.57 -12.97
C GLN A 451 -3.10 -8.83 -12.15
N ASP A 452 -4.37 -9.04 -11.80
CA ASP A 452 -4.87 -10.16 -11.00
C ASP A 452 -4.10 -10.33 -9.68
N TRP A 453 -3.88 -9.21 -8.96
CA TRP A 453 -3.30 -9.21 -7.63
C TRP A 453 -4.29 -9.75 -6.58
N ASP A 454 -3.77 -10.09 -5.40
CA ASP A 454 -4.56 -10.75 -4.35
C ASP A 454 -5.02 -9.82 -3.24
N GLY A 455 -4.36 -8.68 -3.04
CA GLY A 455 -4.76 -7.75 -1.99
C GLY A 455 -4.16 -6.36 -2.14
N ILE A 456 -4.91 -5.39 -1.61
CA ILE A 456 -4.51 -3.98 -1.49
C ILE A 456 -4.89 -3.53 -0.08
N PHE A 457 -3.94 -2.90 0.64
CA PHE A 457 -4.18 -2.30 1.94
C PHE A 457 -3.76 -0.83 1.91
N PHE A 458 -4.72 0.05 2.16
CA PHE A 458 -4.45 1.47 2.23
C PHE A 458 -3.78 1.83 3.55
N TYR A 459 -2.77 2.64 3.49
CA TYR A 459 -2.03 3.14 4.63
C TYR A 459 -2.40 4.61 4.83
N THR A 460 -3.17 5.04 5.91
CA THR A 460 -3.74 4.29 7.02
C THR A 460 -5.21 4.63 7.29
N PHE A 461 -5.96 3.73 7.90
CA PHE A 461 -7.23 4.04 8.51
C PHE A 461 -7.05 4.13 10.04
N GLU A 462 -7.42 5.25 10.64
CA GLU A 462 -7.10 5.56 12.03
C GLU A 462 -8.34 5.59 12.92
N ALA A 463 -8.37 4.72 13.95
CA ALA A 463 -9.43 4.77 14.96
C ALA A 463 -9.21 5.96 15.90
N LYS A 464 -10.17 6.85 16.00
CA LYS A 464 -10.03 8.06 16.80
C LYS A 464 -10.36 7.79 18.27
N ILE A 465 -9.57 8.39 19.17
CA ILE A 465 -9.80 8.38 20.61
C ILE A 465 -10.94 9.36 20.92
N ALA A 466 -11.91 8.92 21.71
CA ALA A 466 -13.04 9.77 22.12
C ALA A 466 -12.55 11.09 22.78
N GLY A 467 -13.07 12.21 22.31
CA GLY A 467 -12.71 13.55 22.79
C GLY A 467 -11.41 14.13 22.23
N ALA A 468 -10.56 13.34 21.58
CA ALA A 468 -9.34 13.81 20.91
C ALA A 468 -9.53 14.04 19.40
N TRP A 469 -10.70 13.70 18.89
CA TRP A 469 -11.02 13.72 17.47
C TRP A 469 -11.39 15.11 16.96
N LYS A 470 -10.88 15.44 15.76
CA LYS A 470 -11.28 16.62 14.99
C LYS A 470 -11.62 16.19 13.56
N PRO A 471 -12.67 16.73 12.92
CA PRO A 471 -13.06 16.35 11.56
C PRO A 471 -12.12 17.00 10.51
N MET A 472 -10.85 16.60 10.53
CA MET A 472 -9.80 17.06 9.61
C MET A 472 -8.80 15.92 9.37
N ILE A 473 -8.14 15.95 8.22
CA ILE A 473 -7.03 15.03 7.94
C ILE A 473 -5.88 15.36 8.89
N GLY A 474 -5.54 14.41 9.76
CA GLY A 474 -4.60 14.59 10.87
C GLY A 474 -3.17 14.14 10.60
N ASP A 475 -2.91 13.49 9.45
CA ASP A 475 -1.63 12.91 9.08
C ASP A 475 -1.48 12.83 7.56
N HIS A 476 -0.24 12.72 7.06
CA HIS A 476 0.04 12.52 5.63
C HIS A 476 -0.64 11.27 5.06
N PHE A 477 -0.78 10.23 5.87
CA PHE A 477 -1.27 8.93 5.44
C PHE A 477 -2.70 8.64 5.88
N ASP A 478 -3.28 9.48 6.77
CA ASP A 478 -4.63 9.30 7.31
C ASP A 478 -5.70 9.45 6.22
N ILE A 479 -6.27 8.31 5.77
CA ILE A 479 -7.40 8.29 4.83
C ILE A 479 -8.74 8.39 5.54
N THR A 480 -8.81 8.18 6.86
CA THR A 480 -10.05 8.07 7.64
C THR A 480 -10.94 9.29 7.50
N LEU A 481 -10.31 10.46 7.52
CA LEU A 481 -10.99 11.76 7.46
C LEU A 481 -10.77 12.46 6.11
N ASP A 482 -10.28 11.73 5.11
CA ASP A 482 -10.21 12.18 3.72
C ASP A 482 -11.53 11.83 3.00
N PRO A 483 -12.42 12.80 2.78
CA PRO A 483 -13.73 12.54 2.20
C PRO A 483 -13.67 12.05 0.75
N VAL A 484 -12.61 12.41 0.02
CA VAL A 484 -12.39 11.98 -1.36
C VAL A 484 -12.11 10.48 -1.39
N LYS A 485 -11.14 10.01 -0.59
CA LYS A 485 -10.82 8.59 -0.51
C LYS A 485 -11.97 7.78 0.08
N MET A 486 -12.62 8.29 1.13
CA MET A 486 -13.77 7.61 1.74
C MET A 486 -14.96 7.45 0.79
N ALA A 487 -15.19 8.40 -0.11
CA ALA A 487 -16.22 8.28 -1.14
C ALA A 487 -15.87 7.22 -2.19
N GLN A 488 -14.58 7.06 -2.51
CA GLN A 488 -14.09 6.14 -3.54
C GLN A 488 -13.95 4.69 -3.04
N MET A 489 -13.79 4.44 -1.74
CA MET A 489 -13.54 3.10 -1.20
C MET A 489 -14.58 2.05 -1.63
N PRO A 490 -15.92 2.30 -1.59
CA PRO A 490 -16.90 1.32 -2.05
C PRO A 490 -16.79 1.01 -3.55
N ALA A 491 -16.56 2.02 -4.39
CA ALA A 491 -16.39 1.84 -5.84
C ALA A 491 -15.11 1.03 -6.15
N GLY A 492 -13.99 1.36 -5.49
CA GLY A 492 -12.74 0.60 -5.61
C GLY A 492 -12.89 -0.86 -5.18
N ALA A 493 -13.64 -1.12 -4.09
CA ALA A 493 -13.96 -2.48 -3.65
C ALA A 493 -14.76 -3.25 -4.72
N MET A 494 -15.75 -2.63 -5.35
CA MET A 494 -16.49 -3.26 -6.45
C MET A 494 -15.58 -3.56 -7.64
N ILE A 495 -14.76 -2.63 -8.06
CA ILE A 495 -13.81 -2.82 -9.17
C ILE A 495 -12.86 -3.98 -8.88
N PHE A 496 -12.31 -4.08 -7.67
CA PHE A 496 -11.26 -5.03 -7.32
C PHE A 496 -11.78 -6.35 -6.72
N LEU A 497 -12.60 -6.32 -5.64
CA LEU A 497 -13.08 -7.55 -4.98
C LEU A 497 -14.11 -8.29 -5.83
N ARG A 498 -15.09 -7.57 -6.37
CA ARG A 498 -16.09 -8.15 -7.27
C ARG A 498 -15.46 -8.55 -8.61
N GLY A 499 -14.36 -7.89 -9.00
CA GLY A 499 -13.63 -8.16 -10.22
C GLY A 499 -14.33 -7.59 -11.44
N ASP A 500 -14.85 -6.36 -11.34
CA ASP A 500 -15.54 -5.69 -12.43
C ASP A 500 -14.64 -5.48 -13.65
N VAL A 501 -13.35 -5.23 -13.42
CA VAL A 501 -12.31 -5.20 -14.46
C VAL A 501 -11.72 -6.60 -14.61
N SER A 502 -11.62 -7.07 -15.83
CA SER A 502 -11.10 -8.38 -16.18
C SER A 502 -9.59 -8.45 -16.01
N ALA A 503 -9.09 -9.60 -15.56
CA ALA A 503 -7.65 -9.89 -15.56
C ALA A 503 -7.10 -9.91 -17.01
N ALA A 504 -5.85 -9.52 -17.18
CA ALA A 504 -5.17 -9.51 -18.47
C ALA A 504 -5.23 -10.89 -19.15
N LYS A 505 -5.45 -10.88 -20.47
CA LYS A 505 -5.52 -12.10 -21.29
C LYS A 505 -4.17 -12.76 -21.46
N GLN A 506 -3.09 -11.99 -21.43
CA GLN A 506 -1.73 -12.46 -21.57
C GLN A 506 -0.91 -12.16 -20.31
N MET A 507 -0.11 -13.15 -19.89
CA MET A 507 0.87 -13.00 -18.83
C MET A 507 2.27 -12.99 -19.44
N LEU A 508 2.96 -11.86 -19.35
CA LEU A 508 4.33 -11.71 -19.84
C LEU A 508 5.30 -11.86 -18.68
N THR A 509 6.35 -12.66 -18.88
CA THR A 509 7.34 -12.95 -17.84
C THR A 509 8.71 -12.42 -18.22
N ARG A 510 9.46 -12.00 -17.18
CA ARG A 510 10.88 -11.66 -17.25
C ARG A 510 11.66 -12.57 -16.30
N SER A 511 12.86 -13.00 -16.68
CA SER A 511 13.70 -13.89 -15.88
C SER A 511 15.11 -13.33 -15.80
N TYR A 512 15.80 -13.63 -14.70
CA TYR A 512 17.11 -13.07 -14.38
C TYR A 512 18.15 -14.15 -14.10
N SER A 513 19.38 -13.97 -14.63
CA SER A 513 20.52 -14.81 -14.24
C SER A 513 21.14 -14.33 -12.92
N ALA A 514 21.91 -15.19 -12.28
CA ALA A 514 22.69 -14.84 -11.09
C ALA A 514 23.65 -13.67 -11.35
N GLU A 515 24.22 -13.58 -12.55
CA GLU A 515 25.06 -12.46 -12.95
C GLU A 515 24.30 -11.14 -13.01
N GLN A 516 23.11 -11.13 -13.61
CA GLN A 516 22.24 -9.94 -13.64
C GLN A 516 21.81 -9.51 -12.23
N ILE A 517 21.57 -10.46 -11.33
CA ILE A 517 21.26 -10.16 -9.91
C ILE A 517 22.46 -9.48 -9.23
N SER A 518 23.67 -10.02 -9.44
CA SER A 518 24.90 -9.41 -8.91
C SER A 518 25.12 -8.00 -9.47
N ASP A 519 24.93 -7.81 -10.77
CA ASP A 519 25.05 -6.49 -11.41
C ASP A 519 24.01 -5.49 -10.86
N ALA A 520 22.78 -5.94 -10.67
CA ALA A 520 21.71 -5.13 -10.07
C ALA A 520 22.04 -4.69 -8.64
N ALA A 521 22.63 -5.57 -7.82
CA ALA A 521 23.07 -5.26 -6.47
C ALA A 521 24.19 -4.23 -6.40
N ARG A 522 25.03 -4.14 -7.46
CA ARG A 522 26.14 -3.17 -7.58
C ARG A 522 25.69 -1.78 -7.97
N MET A 523 24.54 -1.66 -8.62
CA MET A 523 24.12 -0.40 -9.22
C MET A 523 23.98 0.74 -8.21
N PRO A 524 24.34 1.98 -8.59
CA PRO A 524 24.07 3.17 -7.78
C PRO A 524 22.58 3.30 -7.50
N ARG A 525 22.24 3.87 -6.34
CA ARG A 525 20.86 4.01 -5.83
C ARG A 525 19.85 4.55 -6.85
N ALA A 526 20.26 5.44 -7.76
CA ALA A 526 19.36 6.06 -8.74
C ALA A 526 19.41 5.44 -10.13
N ALA A 527 20.30 4.47 -10.40
CA ALA A 527 20.57 4.02 -11.77
C ALA A 527 19.49 3.06 -12.31
N MET A 528 18.89 2.23 -11.45
CA MET A 528 17.89 1.24 -11.85
C MET A 528 16.83 1.03 -10.76
N PRO A 529 15.91 1.97 -10.60
CA PRO A 529 14.98 1.91 -9.46
C PRO A 529 13.97 0.78 -9.55
N TYR A 530 13.56 0.31 -10.77
CA TYR A 530 12.40 -0.56 -10.90
C TYR A 530 12.62 -1.84 -11.71
N TYR A 531 13.16 -1.73 -12.94
CA TYR A 531 13.25 -2.85 -13.89
C TYR A 531 14.62 -2.97 -14.52
N SER A 532 14.89 -4.14 -15.12
CA SER A 532 16.10 -4.34 -15.91
C SER A 532 16.14 -3.45 -17.15
N PRO A 533 17.33 -3.05 -17.63
CA PRO A 533 17.47 -2.38 -18.91
C PRO A 533 16.77 -3.16 -20.03
N GLY A 534 16.06 -2.44 -20.90
CA GLY A 534 15.33 -3.02 -22.02
C GLY A 534 13.93 -3.58 -21.69
N PHE A 535 13.50 -3.56 -20.44
CA PHE A 535 12.13 -3.90 -20.10
C PHE A 535 11.17 -2.75 -20.49
N ASP A 536 10.17 -3.09 -21.30
CA ASP A 536 9.14 -2.12 -21.70
C ASP A 536 8.22 -1.79 -20.53
N MET A 537 8.31 -0.55 -20.04
CA MET A 537 7.55 -0.06 -18.90
C MET A 537 6.03 0.06 -19.16
N THR A 538 5.56 -0.14 -20.39
CA THR A 538 4.11 -0.15 -20.69
C THR A 538 3.49 -1.54 -20.53
N ILE A 539 4.29 -2.60 -20.41
CA ILE A 539 3.80 -3.97 -20.25
C ILE A 539 2.80 -4.12 -19.12
N PRO A 540 3.05 -3.66 -17.87
CA PRO A 540 2.09 -3.80 -16.79
C PRO A 540 0.78 -3.01 -16.96
N LEU A 541 0.73 -2.09 -17.91
CA LEU A 541 -0.49 -1.35 -18.23
C LEU A 541 -1.32 -2.02 -19.35
N ARG A 542 -0.72 -2.97 -20.08
CA ARG A 542 -1.37 -3.68 -21.20
C ARG A 542 -1.65 -5.13 -20.88
N HIS A 543 -0.73 -5.79 -20.20
CA HIS A 543 -0.71 -7.23 -19.94
C HIS A 543 -0.42 -7.52 -18.48
N GLY A 544 -0.66 -8.75 -18.03
CA GLY A 544 -0.13 -9.25 -16.78
C GLY A 544 1.40 -9.33 -16.84
N SER A 545 2.06 -8.93 -15.77
CA SER A 545 3.54 -8.92 -15.68
C SER A 545 4.02 -9.68 -14.45
N ARG A 546 4.97 -10.62 -14.64
CA ARG A 546 5.55 -11.42 -13.54
C ARG A 546 7.05 -11.63 -13.74
N ILE A 547 7.77 -11.80 -12.62
CA ILE A 547 9.08 -12.46 -12.65
C ILE A 547 8.80 -13.95 -12.91
N GLY A 548 9.37 -14.49 -13.98
CA GLY A 548 9.24 -15.91 -14.31
C GLY A 548 10.19 -16.78 -13.50
N CYS A 549 11.43 -16.32 -13.36
CA CYS A 549 12.48 -17.06 -12.67
C CYS A 549 13.62 -16.13 -12.23
N ILE A 550 14.25 -16.47 -11.10
CA ILE A 550 15.52 -15.90 -10.61
C ILE A 550 16.57 -17.00 -10.60
N ASP A 551 17.83 -16.64 -10.88
CA ASP A 551 18.97 -17.55 -11.00
C ASP A 551 18.81 -18.59 -12.13
N CYS A 552 18.24 -18.17 -13.24
CA CYS A 552 18.01 -19.03 -14.40
C CYS A 552 18.46 -18.34 -15.72
N ARG A 553 18.16 -18.95 -16.85
CA ARG A 553 18.42 -18.31 -18.15
C ARG A 553 17.62 -17.01 -18.25
N PRO A 554 18.30 -15.86 -18.49
CA PRO A 554 17.62 -14.58 -18.56
C PRO A 554 16.71 -14.49 -19.79
N SER A 555 15.57 -13.81 -19.61
CA SER A 555 14.63 -13.52 -20.69
C SER A 555 13.89 -12.22 -20.40
N LEU A 556 13.56 -11.48 -21.45
CA LEU A 556 12.67 -10.33 -21.41
C LEU A 556 11.61 -10.49 -22.49
N PRO A 557 10.38 -10.02 -22.26
CA PRO A 557 9.38 -9.87 -23.31
C PRO A 557 9.89 -8.93 -24.42
N ALA A 558 9.45 -9.14 -25.65
CA ALA A 558 9.72 -8.21 -26.72
C ALA A 558 9.11 -6.83 -26.38
N PRO A 559 9.78 -5.72 -26.72
CA PRO A 559 9.21 -4.39 -26.59
C PRO A 559 7.89 -4.28 -27.37
N LEU A 560 6.91 -3.59 -26.78
CA LEU A 560 5.61 -3.36 -27.39
C LEU A 560 5.67 -2.10 -28.28
N PRO A 561 4.84 -2.02 -29.33
CA PRO A 561 4.69 -0.79 -30.11
C PRO A 561 4.29 0.37 -29.20
N ALA A 562 4.93 1.53 -29.41
CA ALA A 562 4.52 2.75 -28.72
C ALA A 562 3.07 3.09 -29.09
N ALA A 563 2.30 3.47 -28.09
CA ALA A 563 0.90 3.86 -28.28
C ALA A 563 0.48 4.91 -27.23
N ASP A 564 -0.33 5.85 -27.66
CA ASP A 564 -1.08 6.78 -26.81
C ASP A 564 -2.49 6.93 -27.42
N PRO A 565 -3.53 6.39 -26.78
CA PRO A 565 -3.57 5.79 -25.46
C PRO A 565 -2.88 4.41 -25.36
N ILE A 566 -2.38 4.09 -24.16
CA ILE A 566 -1.96 2.74 -23.77
C ILE A 566 -3.22 1.97 -23.41
N VAL A 567 -3.57 0.93 -24.21
CA VAL A 567 -4.80 0.15 -24.01
C VAL A 567 -4.46 -1.24 -23.48
N SER A 568 -5.20 -1.71 -22.46
CA SER A 568 -5.08 -3.08 -21.94
C SER A 568 -5.49 -4.12 -22.97
N ASP A 569 -4.97 -5.33 -22.88
CA ASP A 569 -5.34 -6.44 -23.80
C ASP A 569 -6.78 -6.92 -23.63
N THR A 570 -7.44 -6.53 -22.54
CA THR A 570 -8.88 -6.72 -22.35
C THR A 570 -9.71 -5.69 -23.10
N GLY A 571 -9.14 -4.53 -23.42
CA GLY A 571 -9.83 -3.37 -23.99
C GLY A 571 -10.63 -2.55 -22.95
N GLU A 572 -10.63 -2.97 -21.67
CA GLU A 572 -11.40 -2.31 -20.61
C GLU A 572 -10.69 -1.09 -19.98
N LEU A 573 -9.37 -1.01 -20.13
CA LEU A 573 -8.58 0.10 -19.59
C LEU A 573 -7.83 0.83 -20.70
N SER A 574 -7.82 2.15 -20.65
CA SER A 574 -6.96 2.96 -21.50
C SER A 574 -6.34 4.11 -20.71
N TRP A 575 -5.07 4.40 -20.99
CA TRP A 575 -4.31 5.47 -20.35
C TRP A 575 -3.71 6.37 -21.42
N GLN A 576 -4.23 7.57 -21.54
CA GLN A 576 -3.83 8.59 -22.51
C GLN A 576 -2.98 9.66 -21.83
N THR A 577 -1.90 10.11 -22.45
CA THR A 577 -0.94 11.02 -21.82
C THR A 577 -0.68 12.32 -22.59
N HIS A 578 -1.04 12.40 -23.87
CA HIS A 578 -0.73 13.54 -24.71
C HIS A 578 0.72 14.03 -24.58
N GLY A 579 1.67 13.10 -24.55
CA GLY A 579 3.08 13.43 -24.36
C GLY A 579 3.46 13.87 -22.93
N GLY A 580 2.72 13.41 -21.92
CA GLY A 580 2.98 13.68 -20.49
C GLY A 580 2.26 14.90 -19.94
N LYS A 581 1.19 15.35 -20.60
CA LYS A 581 0.32 16.43 -20.14
C LYS A 581 -1.15 16.00 -20.22
N ASP A 582 -1.94 16.57 -19.33
CA ASP A 582 -3.41 16.41 -19.36
C ASP A 582 -3.87 14.94 -19.47
N GLY A 583 -3.17 14.04 -18.74
CA GLY A 583 -3.41 12.61 -18.78
C GLY A 583 -4.84 12.25 -18.40
N LEU A 584 -5.36 11.17 -19.01
CA LEU A 584 -6.70 10.65 -18.77
C LEU A 584 -6.69 9.13 -18.78
N VAL A 585 -7.20 8.54 -17.70
CA VAL A 585 -7.46 7.10 -17.59
C VAL A 585 -8.96 6.84 -17.78
N ARG A 586 -9.30 5.85 -18.61
CA ARG A 586 -10.67 5.35 -18.77
C ARG A 586 -10.76 3.92 -18.25
N ILE A 587 -11.82 3.65 -17.51
CA ILE A 587 -12.24 2.32 -17.06
C ILE A 587 -13.58 2.04 -17.75
N ASP A 588 -13.65 1.02 -18.58
CA ASP A 588 -14.85 0.69 -19.39
C ASP A 588 -15.21 -0.79 -19.28
N SER A 589 -15.59 -1.20 -18.06
CA SER A 589 -16.07 -2.55 -17.82
C SER A 589 -17.60 -2.62 -17.73
N PRO A 590 -18.23 -3.78 -17.87
CA PRO A 590 -19.69 -3.88 -17.85
C PRO A 590 -20.36 -3.40 -16.57
N LEU A 591 -19.70 -3.61 -15.41
CA LEU A 591 -20.27 -3.32 -14.07
C LEU A 591 -19.78 -2.01 -13.48
N SER A 592 -18.61 -1.51 -13.93
CA SER A 592 -18.01 -0.27 -13.45
C SER A 592 -17.39 0.52 -14.60
N GLN A 593 -17.58 1.83 -14.59
CA GLN A 593 -17.04 2.77 -15.56
C GLN A 593 -16.30 3.90 -14.83
N GLY A 594 -15.27 4.49 -15.45
CA GLY A 594 -14.53 5.57 -14.80
C GLY A 594 -13.77 6.45 -15.76
N LEU A 595 -13.62 7.71 -15.35
CA LEU A 595 -12.88 8.77 -16.04
C LEU A 595 -12.02 9.46 -14.99
N VAL A 596 -10.69 9.38 -15.12
CA VAL A 596 -9.76 9.88 -14.10
C VAL A 596 -8.66 10.70 -14.74
N GLY A 597 -8.57 11.98 -14.37
CA GLY A 597 -7.53 12.86 -14.89
C GLY A 597 -8.02 14.26 -15.26
N PHE A 598 -7.42 14.83 -16.29
CA PHE A 598 -7.70 16.19 -16.78
C PHE A 598 -8.88 16.19 -17.76
N ILE A 599 -10.10 15.97 -17.21
CA ILE A 599 -11.31 15.76 -18.00
C ILE A 599 -11.61 16.98 -18.88
N ALA A 600 -11.62 18.21 -18.33
CA ALA A 600 -11.93 19.42 -19.08
C ALA A 600 -10.91 19.76 -20.19
N ALA A 601 -9.68 19.28 -20.08
CA ALA A 601 -8.63 19.50 -21.09
C ALA A 601 -8.69 18.49 -22.25
N ASN A 602 -9.46 17.42 -22.09
CA ASN A 602 -9.58 16.35 -23.08
C ASN A 602 -10.86 16.49 -23.92
N ARG A 603 -10.82 15.95 -25.15
CA ARG A 603 -12.01 15.81 -26.01
C ARG A 603 -12.57 14.39 -25.90
N ASP A 604 -13.87 14.23 -26.17
CA ASP A 604 -14.55 12.93 -26.20
C ASP A 604 -14.32 12.13 -24.90
N VAL A 605 -14.50 12.79 -23.75
CA VAL A 605 -14.27 12.19 -22.44
C VAL A 605 -15.46 11.29 -22.07
N GLN A 606 -15.42 10.08 -22.56
CA GLN A 606 -16.48 9.11 -22.37
C GLN A 606 -15.96 7.67 -22.37
N THR A 607 -16.74 6.82 -21.76
CA THR A 607 -16.74 5.37 -21.89
C THR A 607 -18.03 4.95 -22.58
N ARG A 608 -18.33 3.66 -22.61
CA ARG A 608 -19.55 3.13 -23.24
C ARG A 608 -20.83 3.76 -22.69
N HIS A 609 -20.91 3.89 -21.35
CA HIS A 609 -22.14 4.35 -20.68
C HIS A 609 -21.95 5.59 -19.79
N LEU A 610 -20.74 6.10 -19.67
CA LEU A 610 -20.43 7.28 -18.84
C LEU A 610 -19.76 8.35 -19.69
N GLY A 611 -20.29 9.56 -19.68
CA GLY A 611 -19.65 10.77 -20.20
C GLY A 611 -19.58 11.85 -19.14
N ALA A 612 -18.68 12.81 -19.28
CA ALA A 612 -18.54 13.92 -18.34
C ALA A 612 -18.13 15.21 -19.08
N GLU A 613 -18.83 16.28 -18.77
CA GLU A 613 -18.48 17.66 -19.14
C GLU A 613 -18.42 18.47 -17.86
N ILE A 614 -17.22 18.69 -17.34
CA ILE A 614 -16.98 19.33 -16.05
C ILE A 614 -16.12 20.56 -16.17
N ARG A 615 -16.21 21.46 -15.18
CA ARG A 615 -15.44 22.72 -15.13
C ARG A 615 -14.11 22.56 -14.39
N ASN A 616 -14.01 21.56 -13.51
CA ASN A 616 -12.81 21.30 -12.70
C ASN A 616 -11.62 20.94 -13.58
N ARG A 617 -10.44 21.40 -13.19
CA ARG A 617 -9.20 21.07 -13.87
C ARG A 617 -8.88 19.57 -13.83
N PHE A 618 -9.12 18.93 -12.69
CA PHE A 618 -8.81 17.52 -12.44
C PHE A 618 -9.95 16.86 -11.67
N ALA A 619 -10.31 15.66 -12.06
CA ALA A 619 -11.32 14.87 -11.36
C ALA A 619 -11.11 13.36 -11.51
N ALA A 620 -11.67 12.61 -10.56
CA ALA A 620 -11.90 11.19 -10.70
C ALA A 620 -13.40 10.90 -10.56
N ILE A 621 -13.99 10.35 -11.61
CA ILE A 621 -15.40 10.03 -11.71
C ILE A 621 -15.52 8.51 -11.90
N THR A 622 -16.31 7.83 -11.07
CA THR A 622 -16.62 6.40 -11.25
C THR A 622 -18.11 6.16 -11.15
N LEU A 623 -18.61 5.22 -11.93
CA LEU A 623 -20.00 4.75 -11.91
C LEU A 623 -19.99 3.24 -11.76
N SER A 624 -20.50 2.71 -10.66
CA SER A 624 -20.48 1.28 -10.35
C SER A 624 -21.88 0.76 -10.01
N SER A 625 -22.27 -0.36 -10.59
CA SER A 625 -23.54 -1.02 -10.33
C SER A 625 -23.60 -1.56 -8.89
N LEU A 626 -24.66 -1.26 -8.15
CA LEU A 626 -24.92 -1.76 -6.79
C LEU A 626 -25.79 -3.04 -6.78
N ASP A 627 -26.47 -3.35 -7.86
CA ASP A 627 -27.38 -4.49 -7.98
C ASP A 627 -26.78 -5.68 -8.78
N GLY A 628 -25.49 -5.59 -9.14
CA GLY A 628 -24.75 -6.65 -9.82
C GLY A 628 -25.11 -6.83 -11.30
N LYS A 629 -25.93 -5.97 -11.87
CA LYS A 629 -26.26 -5.94 -13.29
C LYS A 629 -25.29 -5.03 -14.05
N PRO A 630 -25.07 -5.24 -15.35
CA PRO A 630 -24.35 -4.27 -16.18
C PRO A 630 -24.93 -2.85 -16.05
N VAL A 631 -24.08 -1.83 -16.20
CA VAL A 631 -24.46 -0.41 -16.05
C VAL A 631 -25.70 -0.05 -16.86
N ASN A 632 -25.79 -0.51 -18.10
CA ASN A 632 -26.94 -0.23 -18.99
C ASN A 632 -28.28 -0.83 -18.51
N THR A 633 -28.26 -1.87 -17.69
CA THR A 633 -29.47 -2.54 -17.16
C THR A 633 -29.62 -2.40 -15.64
N SER A 634 -28.67 -1.76 -14.96
CA SER A 634 -28.72 -1.54 -13.51
C SER A 634 -29.79 -0.52 -13.11
N ASN A 635 -30.53 -0.81 -12.03
CA ASN A 635 -31.50 0.10 -11.45
C ASN A 635 -30.89 0.98 -10.34
N ARG A 636 -29.73 0.57 -9.76
CA ARG A 636 -29.06 1.28 -8.69
C ARG A 636 -27.56 1.31 -8.93
N MET A 637 -26.97 2.48 -8.95
CA MET A 637 -25.56 2.66 -9.15
C MET A 637 -24.99 3.68 -8.14
N LEU A 638 -23.72 3.52 -7.80
CA LEU A 638 -22.95 4.52 -7.07
C LEU A 638 -22.13 5.33 -8.08
N LEU A 639 -22.41 6.63 -8.16
CA LEU A 639 -21.58 7.58 -8.88
C LEU A 639 -20.68 8.28 -7.86
N THR A 640 -19.36 8.31 -8.08
CA THR A 640 -18.43 9.16 -7.33
C THR A 640 -17.92 10.28 -8.22
N THR A 641 -17.80 11.47 -7.67
CA THR A 641 -17.26 12.66 -8.36
C THR A 641 -16.31 13.36 -7.40
N THR A 642 -15.02 13.12 -7.54
CA THR A 642 -14.01 13.50 -6.55
C THR A 642 -12.90 14.33 -7.18
N GLY A 643 -12.46 15.34 -6.45
CA GLY A 643 -11.40 16.27 -6.83
C GLY A 643 -10.39 16.46 -5.72
N ARG A 644 -9.96 17.71 -5.52
CA ARG A 644 -8.99 18.10 -4.50
C ARG A 644 -9.60 18.11 -3.10
N VAL A 645 -8.76 17.84 -2.09
CA VAL A 645 -9.10 17.91 -0.68
C VAL A 645 -8.06 18.72 0.07
N GLU A 646 -8.49 19.56 1.01
CA GLU A 646 -7.62 20.34 1.91
C GLU A 646 -8.27 20.48 3.30
N ASN A 647 -7.47 20.85 4.32
CA ASN A 647 -8.00 21.31 5.59
C ASN A 647 -8.30 22.83 5.53
N THR A 648 -9.25 23.31 6.31
CA THR A 648 -9.60 24.73 6.35
C THR A 648 -8.39 25.58 6.72
N GLY A 649 -8.03 26.53 5.85
CA GLY A 649 -6.94 27.47 6.06
C GLY A 649 -5.54 26.84 5.95
N ALA A 650 -5.40 25.68 5.34
CA ALA A 650 -4.10 25.10 4.99
C ALA A 650 -3.32 26.07 4.08
N LYS A 651 -1.99 26.18 4.31
CA LYS A 651 -1.13 27.01 3.50
C LYS A 651 -0.03 26.20 2.86
N TRP A 652 0.27 26.51 1.61
CA TRP A 652 1.29 25.85 0.81
C TRP A 652 2.55 26.68 0.68
N ASP A 653 3.67 26.04 0.35
CA ASP A 653 4.87 26.72 -0.12
C ASP A 653 4.62 27.35 -1.52
N GLU A 654 5.55 28.21 -1.96
CA GLU A 654 5.47 28.91 -3.25
C GLU A 654 5.34 27.98 -4.46
N ARG A 655 5.86 26.75 -4.35
CA ARG A 655 5.81 25.73 -5.41
C ARG A 655 4.60 24.82 -5.30
N ARG A 656 3.75 25.02 -4.31
CA ARG A 656 2.61 24.17 -3.99
C ARG A 656 3.02 22.68 -3.84
N ALA A 657 4.19 22.45 -3.30
CA ALA A 657 4.73 21.11 -3.09
C ALA A 657 4.52 20.59 -1.68
N MET A 658 4.54 21.47 -0.67
CA MET A 658 4.40 21.11 0.75
C MET A 658 3.53 22.12 1.50
N LEU A 659 2.84 21.66 2.55
CA LEU A 659 2.14 22.58 3.44
C LEU A 659 3.14 23.27 4.37
N THR A 660 2.99 24.57 4.52
CA THR A 660 3.66 25.42 5.52
C THR A 660 2.77 25.61 6.76
N ASP A 661 1.46 25.39 6.61
CA ASP A 661 0.48 25.35 7.68
C ASP A 661 -0.53 24.24 7.40
N TRP A 662 -0.72 23.32 8.35
CA TRP A 662 -1.59 22.16 8.17
C TRP A 662 -3.09 22.53 8.14
N GLY A 663 -3.44 23.71 8.62
CA GLY A 663 -4.80 24.15 8.73
C GLY A 663 -5.54 23.61 9.97
N ARG A 664 -6.85 23.65 9.91
CA ARG A 664 -7.77 23.24 10.97
C ARG A 664 -9.00 22.53 10.43
N ALA A 665 -9.80 21.97 11.32
CA ALA A 665 -11.13 21.44 10.98
C ALA A 665 -12.08 22.56 10.47
N PRO A 666 -13.03 22.23 9.61
CA PRO A 666 -13.25 20.93 8.98
C PRO A 666 -12.38 20.70 7.74
N THR A 667 -12.33 19.46 7.26
CA THR A 667 -11.82 19.13 5.93
C THR A 667 -12.73 19.71 4.85
N LEU A 668 -12.14 20.18 3.75
CA LEU A 668 -12.82 20.78 2.60
C LEU A 668 -12.60 19.91 1.37
N ILE A 669 -13.59 19.90 0.47
CA ILE A 669 -13.45 19.32 -0.89
C ILE A 669 -13.61 20.39 -1.96
N GLU A 670 -13.01 20.17 -3.12
CA GLU A 670 -13.36 20.83 -4.36
C GLU A 670 -14.55 20.06 -4.97
N PRO A 671 -15.77 20.60 -4.94
CA PRO A 671 -16.92 19.92 -5.55
C PRO A 671 -16.72 19.84 -7.06
N ILE A 672 -17.00 18.67 -7.64
CA ILE A 672 -17.02 18.53 -9.10
C ILE A 672 -18.31 19.14 -9.62
N THR A 673 -18.17 20.09 -10.54
CA THR A 673 -19.28 20.86 -11.11
C THR A 673 -19.37 20.66 -12.62
N GLY A 674 -20.59 20.52 -13.12
CA GLY A 674 -20.87 20.31 -14.53
C GLY A 674 -21.89 19.20 -14.75
N TRP A 675 -21.73 18.44 -15.82
CA TRP A 675 -22.69 17.45 -16.28
C TRP A 675 -22.09 16.06 -16.38
N ILE A 676 -22.82 15.08 -15.85
CA ILE A 676 -22.55 13.66 -16.02
C ILE A 676 -23.59 13.08 -16.95
N GLN A 677 -23.13 12.40 -18.01
CA GLN A 677 -23.97 11.77 -19.00
C GLN A 677 -24.02 10.26 -18.76
N LEU A 678 -25.22 9.72 -18.67
CA LEU A 678 -25.49 8.28 -18.60
C LEU A 678 -26.14 7.84 -19.90
N LYS A 679 -25.41 7.00 -20.68
CA LYS A 679 -25.78 6.66 -22.07
C LYS A 679 -26.29 5.24 -22.17
N ASP A 680 -27.16 5.00 -23.16
CA ASP A 680 -27.62 3.66 -23.55
C ASP A 680 -28.22 2.86 -22.37
N LEU A 681 -28.93 3.53 -21.46
CA LEU A 681 -29.65 2.86 -20.37
C LEU A 681 -30.90 2.20 -20.91
N GLU A 682 -30.89 0.88 -21.06
CA GLU A 682 -31.97 0.10 -21.65
C GLU A 682 -33.30 0.29 -20.93
N GLY A 683 -34.33 0.72 -21.66
CA GLY A 683 -35.69 0.88 -21.12
C GLY A 683 -35.85 1.95 -20.06
N ALA A 684 -34.87 2.83 -19.86
CA ALA A 684 -34.93 3.88 -18.84
C ALA A 684 -35.99 4.96 -19.23
N VAL A 685 -36.95 5.19 -18.32
CA VAL A 685 -37.98 6.25 -18.46
C VAL A 685 -37.71 7.40 -17.49
N GLY A 686 -36.79 7.24 -16.55
CA GLY A 686 -36.35 8.28 -15.60
C GLY A 686 -35.05 7.93 -14.89
N VAL A 687 -34.21 8.93 -14.66
CA VAL A 687 -32.97 8.82 -13.90
C VAL A 687 -32.97 9.88 -12.79
N PHE A 688 -32.56 9.48 -11.61
CA PHE A 688 -32.50 10.32 -10.42
C PHE A 688 -31.17 10.13 -9.72
N ALA A 689 -30.60 11.21 -9.21
CA ALA A 689 -29.33 11.21 -8.45
C ALA A 689 -29.57 11.82 -7.08
N GLN A 690 -29.38 11.03 -6.02
CA GLN A 690 -29.41 11.50 -4.64
C GLN A 690 -28.00 11.88 -4.19
N PRO A 691 -27.69 13.17 -3.96
CA PRO A 691 -26.40 13.57 -3.42
C PRO A 691 -26.20 13.01 -2.01
N LEU A 692 -24.94 12.66 -1.68
CA LEU A 692 -24.57 12.15 -0.37
C LEU A 692 -23.56 13.09 0.30
N ASP A 693 -23.62 13.21 1.62
CA ASP A 693 -22.66 13.97 2.44
C ASP A 693 -21.35 13.20 2.67
N GLY A 694 -20.38 13.76 3.40
CA GLY A 694 -19.10 13.13 3.72
C GLY A 694 -19.21 11.81 4.49
N SER A 695 -20.33 11.56 5.14
CA SER A 695 -20.68 10.30 5.80
C SER A 695 -21.52 9.39 4.91
N ALA A 696 -21.66 9.75 3.64
CA ALA A 696 -22.45 9.07 2.61
C ALA A 696 -23.94 8.92 2.98
N ARG A 697 -24.52 9.92 3.68
CA ARG A 697 -25.96 10.03 3.92
C ARG A 697 -26.59 10.96 2.89
N PRO A 698 -27.88 10.76 2.54
CA PRO A 698 -28.60 11.66 1.66
C PRO A 698 -28.56 13.12 2.14
N VAL A 699 -28.25 14.05 1.24
CA VAL A 699 -28.22 15.48 1.49
C VAL A 699 -28.93 16.23 0.36
N GLY A 700 -29.78 17.19 0.72
CA GLY A 700 -30.56 17.92 -0.26
C GLY A 700 -31.61 17.08 -1.02
N PRO A 701 -32.30 17.69 -1.99
CA PRO A 701 -33.28 16.99 -2.83
C PRO A 701 -32.61 16.06 -3.83
N GLU A 702 -33.35 15.04 -4.27
CA GLU A 702 -32.97 14.18 -5.38
C GLU A 702 -32.97 15.00 -6.69
N ILE A 703 -31.89 14.89 -7.47
CA ILE A 703 -31.72 15.59 -8.74
C ILE A 703 -32.34 14.72 -9.84
N LYS A 704 -33.29 15.26 -10.57
CA LYS A 704 -33.88 14.59 -11.73
C LYS A 704 -32.99 14.77 -12.95
N GLY A 705 -32.59 13.68 -13.59
CA GLY A 705 -31.86 13.69 -14.85
C GLY A 705 -32.71 14.26 -15.99
N LYS A 706 -32.08 14.98 -16.88
CA LYS A 706 -32.66 15.49 -18.11
C LYS A 706 -32.39 14.51 -19.24
N MET A 707 -33.43 14.15 -19.98
CA MET A 707 -33.27 13.30 -21.17
C MET A 707 -32.55 14.09 -22.27
N ILE A 708 -31.52 13.48 -22.85
CA ILE A 708 -30.76 13.95 -24.03
C ILE A 708 -30.57 12.77 -25.00
N GLU A 709 -30.25 13.04 -26.26
CA GLU A 709 -29.84 11.97 -27.20
C GLU A 709 -28.29 11.78 -27.09
N PRO A 710 -27.80 10.55 -26.79
CA PRO A 710 -28.51 9.28 -26.60
C PRO A 710 -28.58 8.84 -25.09
N GLY A 711 -29.17 9.59 -24.18
CA GLY A 711 -29.26 9.15 -22.79
C GLY A 711 -29.79 10.19 -21.80
N TRP A 712 -29.15 10.30 -20.65
CA TRP A 712 -29.56 11.16 -19.54
C TRP A 712 -28.41 12.03 -19.07
N GLU A 713 -28.66 13.25 -18.74
CA GLU A 713 -27.72 14.22 -18.22
C GLU A 713 -28.10 14.62 -16.79
N ILE A 714 -27.14 14.61 -15.88
CA ILE A 714 -27.29 14.93 -14.47
C ILE A 714 -26.36 16.08 -14.14
N GLU A 715 -26.89 17.18 -13.65
CA GLU A 715 -26.07 18.28 -13.11
C GLU A 715 -25.50 17.89 -11.75
N VAL A 716 -24.18 18.06 -11.55
CA VAL A 716 -23.48 17.73 -10.32
C VAL A 716 -22.84 18.97 -9.70
N GLY A 717 -22.58 18.92 -8.38
CA GLY A 717 -21.89 19.99 -7.64
C GLY A 717 -22.82 20.89 -6.81
N THR A 718 -24.15 20.79 -6.97
CA THR A 718 -25.13 21.53 -6.17
C THR A 718 -26.28 20.62 -5.72
N PRO A 719 -26.37 20.26 -4.42
CA PRO A 719 -25.41 20.58 -3.36
C PRO A 719 -24.03 19.90 -3.62
N ALA A 720 -22.98 20.42 -2.97
CA ALA A 720 -21.65 19.81 -3.05
C ALA A 720 -21.71 18.37 -2.55
N ALA A 721 -21.24 17.44 -3.36
CA ALA A 721 -21.21 16.02 -3.04
C ALA A 721 -20.03 15.34 -3.73
N ALA A 722 -19.40 14.40 -3.03
CA ALA A 722 -18.34 13.54 -3.58
C ALA A 722 -18.90 12.21 -4.10
N SER A 723 -20.15 11.90 -3.81
CA SER A 723 -20.85 10.72 -4.31
C SER A 723 -22.36 10.91 -4.40
N TYR A 724 -22.98 10.14 -5.29
CA TYR A 724 -24.41 10.14 -5.57
C TYR A 724 -24.95 8.71 -5.69
N LEU A 725 -26.12 8.46 -5.10
CA LEU A 725 -26.88 7.25 -5.40
C LEU A 725 -27.71 7.49 -6.66
N ILE A 726 -27.42 6.78 -7.72
CA ILE A 726 -28.19 6.83 -8.98
C ILE A 726 -29.29 5.78 -8.93
N ARG A 727 -30.51 6.21 -9.24
CA ARG A 727 -31.70 5.36 -9.37
C ARG A 727 -32.26 5.50 -10.77
N VAL A 728 -32.44 4.37 -11.46
CA VAL A 728 -33.02 4.28 -12.81
C VAL A 728 -34.40 3.67 -12.72
N ILE A 729 -35.38 4.36 -13.29
CA ILE A 729 -36.78 3.87 -13.46
C ILE A 729 -36.90 3.33 -14.86
N ARG A 730 -37.49 2.12 -14.97
CA ARG A 730 -37.70 1.40 -16.23
C ARG A 730 -39.19 1.04 -16.39
#